data_a731f4d0ba21cf85622eed6a66d202d5
#
_entry.id   a731f4d0ba21cf85622eed6a66d202d5
#
_cell.length_a   1.000
_cell.length_b   1.000
_cell.length_c   1.000
_cell.angle_alpha   90.00
_cell.angle_beta   90.00
_cell.angle_gamma   90.00
#
_symmetry.space_group_name_H-M   'P 1'
#
loop_
_entity.id
_entity.type
_entity.pdbx_description
1 polymer ?
#
loop_
_entity_poly.entity_id
_entity_poly.type
_entity_poly.pdbx_seq_one_letter_code
_entity_poly.pdbx_strand_id
1 'polypeptide(L)'
;MKLTEVDKQYLVNLIKNGEQIPEDYKYLLFPNLQEEYELTYAGKMRKEDILSGEDGTLPVPLQLERVFNDNEHPAFEDGWKNMIVFGDNLQFLKTINENKDTLIKDKVKGKVKLIYIDPPFATQDEFQNKEGAKAYSDKKKGSEFLEFVRRRLILAREILADDGSIYVHIDQKMGHYIRQILDEVFGKNNFRNEIVWSYFGFKRATAKKFPQKHDLIYSYTKTNVYTWNVQYKPHSDEYLKRFKKDKNGRLFRDDVNPTKGGTKVIYLDEVGGDIVDSVWNDVPPVNPVAKERCDYPTQKPEELLARIIKASTNEGDLIMDFFGGSGTSMAVAEKLGRRWITCDLGKLSYLTMQKRLLLINEGKDLLNKNTKAKKYNKPARSFITCKLGMYDLGTTLNLEWDKYKHFVSQLFEYDVKEVQVSGIKFEGEKRGFPVKVFNYIEHKESAVDYNYISELHKSIKSKRYSRVYIVAPATRVDFIADYEELDDTRYYFLKVPYEMIEELHKIPFTKSRQPRSKDDVNDIEEMKGFQFIYTPEVECTFENDKENTILKVTKFISDPLNGCESDNFSTLSSIFVNYNYNGKEFLMDDVRFWDEIKSNKKQDKDTKVNYIEDKILSIEWKIQTELLGNKVVFIFTDIYGNDTTVSLSKEKWNG
;
A
#
# COMPACT_ATOMS: atom_id res chain seq x y z
N MET A 1 17.32 -16.87 -41.28
CA MET A 1 16.59 -16.58 -42.56
C MET A 1 16.90 -15.16 -42.96
N LYS A 2 17.07 -14.86 -44.25
CA LYS A 2 17.22 -13.47 -44.71
C LYS A 2 15.91 -13.01 -45.33
N LEU A 3 15.52 -11.76 -45.18
CA LEU A 3 14.37 -11.15 -45.83
C LEU A 3 14.51 -11.29 -47.35
N THR A 4 13.48 -11.84 -48.02
CA THR A 4 13.39 -11.86 -49.47
C THR A 4 12.98 -10.46 -49.98
N GLU A 5 13.12 -10.21 -51.31
CA GLU A 5 12.66 -8.91 -51.87
C GLU A 5 11.13 -8.76 -51.76
N VAL A 6 10.38 -9.84 -51.74
CA VAL A 6 8.94 -9.82 -51.52
C VAL A 6 8.61 -9.41 -50.09
N ASP A 7 9.34 -9.93 -49.11
CA ASP A 7 9.18 -9.56 -47.68
C ASP A 7 9.49 -8.06 -47.48
N LYS A 8 10.57 -7.57 -48.07
CA LYS A 8 10.94 -6.15 -47.98
C LYS A 8 9.86 -5.24 -48.53
N GLN A 9 9.29 -5.60 -49.70
CA GLN A 9 8.26 -4.83 -50.35
C GLN A 9 6.95 -4.82 -49.57
N TYR A 10 6.61 -5.98 -48.99
CA TYR A 10 5.48 -6.13 -48.08
C TYR A 10 5.62 -5.25 -46.85
N LEU A 11 6.76 -5.32 -46.16
CA LEU A 11 7.04 -4.50 -44.98
C LEU A 11 7.02 -3.01 -45.27
N VAL A 12 7.57 -2.58 -46.39
CA VAL A 12 7.53 -1.15 -46.85
C VAL A 12 6.09 -0.69 -47.06
N ASN A 13 5.22 -1.57 -47.62
CA ASN A 13 3.81 -1.20 -47.81
C ASN A 13 3.07 -1.10 -46.50
N LEU A 14 3.29 -2.01 -45.51
CA LEU A 14 2.71 -1.94 -44.19
C LEU A 14 3.11 -0.61 -43.50
N ILE A 15 4.39 -0.25 -43.52
CA ILE A 15 4.90 1.00 -42.92
C ILE A 15 4.26 2.22 -43.58
N LYS A 16 4.16 2.26 -44.93
CA LYS A 16 3.54 3.37 -45.67
C LYS A 16 2.06 3.56 -45.35
N ASN A 17 1.35 2.44 -45.11
CA ASN A 17 -0.07 2.44 -44.78
C ASN A 17 -0.36 2.70 -43.30
N GLY A 18 0.67 2.78 -42.45
CA GLY A 18 0.49 2.86 -40.98
C GLY A 18 -0.03 1.56 -40.36
N GLU A 19 0.16 0.43 -41.03
CA GLU A 19 -0.27 -0.89 -40.56
C GLU A 19 0.79 -1.53 -39.66
N GLN A 20 0.36 -2.36 -38.73
CA GLN A 20 1.28 -3.08 -37.83
C GLN A 20 2.08 -4.14 -38.56
N ILE A 21 3.39 -4.20 -38.28
CA ILE A 21 4.26 -5.24 -38.80
C ILE A 21 3.92 -6.56 -38.08
N PRO A 22 3.63 -7.66 -38.81
CA PRO A 22 3.37 -8.96 -38.19
C PRO A 22 4.55 -9.45 -37.33
N GLU A 23 4.24 -10.09 -36.23
CA GLU A 23 5.26 -10.54 -35.26
C GLU A 23 6.28 -11.51 -35.85
N ASP A 24 5.91 -12.30 -36.86
CA ASP A 24 6.79 -13.22 -37.54
C ASP A 24 8.01 -12.55 -38.20
N TYR A 25 7.90 -11.26 -38.52
CA TYR A 25 9.01 -10.47 -39.06
C TYR A 25 9.94 -9.89 -38.02
N LYS A 26 9.57 -9.88 -36.74
CA LYS A 26 10.36 -9.27 -35.65
C LYS A 26 11.81 -9.80 -35.63
N TYR A 27 11.97 -11.11 -35.66
CA TYR A 27 13.30 -11.75 -35.59
C TYR A 27 14.06 -11.72 -36.91
N LEU A 28 13.37 -11.52 -38.03
CA LEU A 28 14.00 -11.32 -39.31
C LEU A 28 14.55 -9.90 -39.46
N LEU A 29 13.84 -8.92 -38.90
CA LEU A 29 14.27 -7.51 -38.86
C LEU A 29 15.32 -7.26 -37.80
N PHE A 30 15.21 -7.93 -36.66
CA PHE A 30 16.07 -7.73 -35.49
C PHE A 30 16.62 -9.08 -34.99
N PRO A 31 17.54 -9.71 -35.74
CA PRO A 31 18.05 -11.04 -35.38
C PRO A 31 18.74 -11.10 -34.01
N ASN A 32 19.27 -9.98 -33.54
CA ASN A 32 19.88 -9.89 -32.21
C ASN A 32 18.85 -9.90 -31.06
N LEU A 33 17.57 -9.75 -31.33
CA LEU A 33 16.48 -9.87 -30.38
C LEU A 33 15.90 -11.28 -30.31
N GLN A 34 16.40 -12.22 -31.14
CA GLN A 34 15.90 -13.59 -31.15
C GLN A 34 16.29 -14.29 -29.87
N GLU A 35 15.27 -14.52 -29.03
CA GLU A 35 15.36 -15.40 -27.87
C GLU A 35 14.95 -16.82 -28.24
N GLU A 36 15.42 -17.79 -27.47
CA GLU A 36 15.11 -19.21 -27.66
C GLU A 36 13.60 -19.49 -27.56
N TYR A 37 12.92 -18.71 -26.69
CA TYR A 37 11.46 -18.68 -26.54
C TYR A 37 11.06 -17.33 -25.92
N GLU A 38 9.89 -16.86 -26.28
CA GLU A 38 9.30 -15.62 -25.77
C GLU A 38 7.85 -15.86 -25.37
N LEU A 39 7.44 -15.27 -24.23
CA LEU A 39 6.04 -15.27 -23.82
C LEU A 39 5.31 -14.12 -24.51
N THR A 40 4.38 -14.45 -25.40
CA THR A 40 3.52 -13.48 -26.09
C THR A 40 2.08 -13.62 -25.63
N TYR A 41 1.41 -12.50 -25.39
CA TYR A 41 0.02 -12.42 -24.95
C TYR A 41 -0.62 -11.10 -25.41
N ALA A 42 -1.95 -11.09 -25.45
CA ALA A 42 -2.71 -9.91 -25.85
C ALA A 42 -2.48 -8.74 -24.88
N GLY A 43 -2.16 -7.56 -25.42
CA GLY A 43 -1.91 -6.35 -24.63
C GLY A 43 -0.49 -6.21 -24.09
N LYS A 44 0.45 -7.07 -24.52
CA LYS A 44 1.87 -6.95 -24.16
C LYS A 44 2.43 -5.66 -24.78
N MET A 45 2.91 -4.76 -23.92
CA MET A 45 3.50 -3.47 -24.33
C MET A 45 5.00 -3.59 -24.59
N ARG A 46 5.55 -2.71 -25.40
CA ARG A 46 7.00 -2.64 -25.56
C ARG A 46 7.63 -2.10 -24.28
N LYS A 47 8.83 -2.57 -23.96
CA LYS A 47 9.58 -2.13 -22.78
C LYS A 47 9.85 -0.63 -22.81
N GLU A 48 10.17 -0.10 -23.99
CA GLU A 48 10.46 1.31 -24.23
C GLU A 48 9.27 2.21 -23.91
N ASP A 49 8.05 1.79 -24.27
CA ASP A 49 6.81 2.52 -24.00
C ASP A 49 6.54 2.61 -22.48
N ILE A 50 6.83 1.53 -21.77
CA ILE A 50 6.69 1.50 -20.30
C ILE A 50 7.71 2.46 -19.64
N LEU A 51 8.94 2.49 -20.11
CA LEU A 51 10.00 3.32 -19.54
C LEU A 51 9.82 4.81 -19.89
N SER A 52 9.27 5.12 -21.07
CA SER A 52 9.04 6.50 -21.52
C SER A 52 7.76 7.13 -20.96
N GLY A 53 6.84 6.32 -20.41
CA GLY A 53 5.53 6.78 -19.95
C GLY A 53 4.44 6.77 -21.02
N GLU A 54 4.73 6.26 -22.24
CA GLU A 54 3.74 6.11 -23.32
C GLU A 54 2.68 5.03 -23.00
N ASP A 55 2.90 4.26 -21.96
CA ASP A 55 1.94 3.28 -21.40
C ASP A 55 0.77 3.95 -20.64
N GLY A 56 0.67 5.29 -20.68
CA GLY A 56 -0.40 6.06 -20.04
C GLY A 56 -0.21 6.29 -18.54
N THR A 57 0.87 5.82 -17.95
CA THR A 57 1.18 6.06 -16.53
C THR A 57 2.36 7.00 -16.40
N LEU A 58 2.19 8.11 -15.69
CA LEU A 58 3.21 9.12 -15.49
C LEU A 58 3.76 9.10 -14.06
N PRO A 59 5.00 9.57 -13.86
CA PRO A 59 5.54 9.80 -12.54
C PRO A 59 4.78 10.91 -11.81
N VAL A 60 4.60 10.76 -10.51
CA VAL A 60 3.83 11.67 -9.65
C VAL A 60 4.65 12.02 -8.42
N PRO A 61 4.78 13.30 -8.01
CA PRO A 61 5.56 13.67 -6.85
C PRO A 61 4.99 13.08 -5.57
N LEU A 62 5.90 12.79 -4.64
CA LEU A 62 5.58 12.36 -3.29
C LEU A 62 5.20 13.57 -2.43
N GLN A 63 4.14 13.42 -1.68
CA GLN A 63 3.75 14.39 -0.65
C GLN A 63 3.97 13.79 0.72
N LEU A 64 4.80 14.45 1.51
CA LEU A 64 4.97 14.14 2.91
C LEU A 64 3.66 14.41 3.65
N GLU A 65 3.14 13.39 4.33
CA GLU A 65 1.92 13.51 5.10
C GLU A 65 2.20 13.58 6.60
N ARG A 66 3.00 12.63 7.12
CA ARG A 66 3.27 12.50 8.56
C ARG A 66 4.70 12.07 8.80
N VAL A 67 5.24 12.48 9.95
CA VAL A 67 6.53 12.01 10.47
C VAL A 67 6.29 11.33 11.82
N PHE A 68 6.90 10.19 12.02
CA PHE A 68 6.72 9.33 13.19
C PHE A 68 8.06 9.12 13.90
N ASN A 69 8.02 9.03 15.24
CA ASN A 69 9.15 8.68 16.13
C ASN A 69 10.40 9.57 15.97
N ASP A 70 10.23 10.82 15.56
CA ASP A 70 11.39 11.69 15.25
C ASP A 70 12.22 12.03 16.50
N ASN A 71 11.58 12.10 17.68
CA ASN A 71 12.22 12.41 18.94
C ASN A 71 12.67 11.16 19.73
N GLU A 72 11.98 10.04 19.59
CA GLU A 72 12.21 8.84 20.39
C GLU A 72 13.30 7.93 19.80
N HIS A 73 13.39 7.86 18.49
CA HIS A 73 14.38 7.05 17.79
C HIS A 73 14.79 7.75 16.50
N PRO A 74 15.89 8.48 16.51
CA PRO A 74 16.27 9.36 15.39
C PRO A 74 16.47 8.57 14.09
N ALA A 75 16.45 9.30 12.99
CA ALA A 75 16.77 8.81 11.68
C ALA A 75 18.18 8.19 11.59
N PHE A 76 18.50 7.57 10.49
CA PHE A 76 19.88 7.17 10.19
C PHE A 76 20.80 8.39 10.17
N GLU A 77 22.10 8.17 10.42
CA GLU A 77 23.11 9.26 10.55
C GLU A 77 23.13 10.24 9.35
N ASP A 78 22.79 9.75 8.15
CA ASP A 78 22.67 10.55 6.93
C ASP A 78 21.31 11.27 6.76
N GLY A 79 20.47 11.23 7.78
CA GLY A 79 19.14 11.83 7.76
C GLY A 79 18.09 11.04 6.99
N TRP A 80 18.38 9.82 6.57
CA TRP A 80 17.41 8.95 5.92
C TRP A 80 16.26 8.61 6.86
N LYS A 81 15.02 8.76 6.38
CA LYS A 81 13.81 8.28 7.04
C LYS A 81 13.19 7.18 6.20
N ASN A 82 12.81 6.09 6.82
CA ASN A 82 12.09 5.01 6.17
C ASN A 82 10.70 5.49 5.71
N MET A 83 10.10 4.85 4.68
CA MET A 83 8.92 5.42 4.03
C MET A 83 7.80 4.38 3.86
N ILE A 84 6.58 4.78 4.24
CA ILE A 84 5.34 4.14 3.80
C ILE A 84 4.70 5.05 2.75
N VAL A 85 4.51 4.54 1.53
CA VAL A 85 3.95 5.29 0.41
C VAL A 85 2.56 4.76 0.10
N PHE A 86 1.59 5.65 0.09
CA PHE A 86 0.21 5.38 -0.24
C PHE A 86 -0.10 5.80 -1.66
N GLY A 87 -0.46 4.86 -2.52
CA GLY A 87 -0.78 5.14 -3.91
C GLY A 87 -0.45 3.99 -4.85
N ASP A 88 -0.67 4.19 -6.16
CA ASP A 88 -0.36 3.21 -7.19
C ASP A 88 1.15 2.95 -7.30
N ASN A 89 1.53 1.71 -7.15
CA ASN A 89 2.94 1.32 -7.13
C ASN A 89 3.62 1.44 -8.51
N LEU A 90 2.89 1.41 -9.63
CA LEU A 90 3.48 1.67 -10.94
C LEU A 90 3.86 3.15 -11.09
N GLN A 91 2.99 4.06 -10.65
CA GLN A 91 3.29 5.49 -10.59
C GLN A 91 4.48 5.76 -9.68
N PHE A 92 4.51 5.14 -8.50
CA PHE A 92 5.62 5.26 -7.56
C PHE A 92 6.95 4.80 -8.16
N LEU A 93 6.97 3.62 -8.78
CA LEU A 93 8.17 3.11 -9.45
C LEU A 93 8.64 4.03 -10.58
N LYS A 94 7.73 4.66 -11.32
CA LYS A 94 8.08 5.68 -12.34
C LYS A 94 8.66 6.93 -11.72
N THR A 95 8.10 7.41 -10.60
CA THR A 95 8.64 8.55 -9.85
C THR A 95 10.07 8.29 -9.40
N ILE A 96 10.37 7.09 -8.89
CA ILE A 96 11.74 6.70 -8.53
C ILE A 96 12.61 6.64 -9.78
N ASN A 97 12.11 6.05 -10.87
CA ASN A 97 12.89 5.89 -12.11
C ASN A 97 13.23 7.26 -12.75
N GLU A 98 12.35 8.23 -12.67
CA GLU A 98 12.61 9.59 -13.14
C GLU A 98 13.66 10.31 -12.29
N ASN A 99 13.77 9.98 -11.01
CA ASN A 99 14.78 10.49 -10.07
C ASN A 99 14.77 12.03 -9.91
N LYS A 100 13.60 12.67 -9.97
CA LYS A 100 13.45 14.12 -9.84
C LYS A 100 12.83 14.57 -8.53
N ASP A 101 12.08 13.68 -7.87
CA ASP A 101 11.39 13.97 -6.62
C ASP A 101 12.37 14.28 -5.48
N THR A 102 12.16 15.38 -4.78
CA THR A 102 13.11 15.91 -3.78
C THR A 102 13.34 15.02 -2.57
N LEU A 103 12.35 14.19 -2.18
CA LEU A 103 12.48 13.28 -1.04
C LEU A 103 13.40 12.09 -1.34
N ILE A 104 13.39 11.62 -2.60
CA ILE A 104 14.03 10.36 -3.00
C ILE A 104 15.13 10.52 -4.04
N LYS A 105 15.32 11.73 -4.60
CA LYS A 105 16.33 12.01 -5.61
C LYS A 105 17.72 11.57 -5.16
N ASP A 106 18.42 10.82 -6.02
CA ASP A 106 19.75 10.26 -5.82
C ASP A 106 19.92 9.33 -4.59
N LYS A 107 18.81 9.02 -3.90
CA LYS A 107 18.80 8.17 -2.71
C LYS A 107 18.22 6.77 -2.93
N VAL A 108 17.40 6.57 -3.95
CA VAL A 108 16.65 5.32 -4.17
C VAL A 108 17.01 4.63 -5.47
N LYS A 109 16.95 5.33 -6.62
CA LYS A 109 17.26 4.74 -7.93
C LYS A 109 18.68 4.19 -7.96
N GLY A 110 18.82 2.90 -8.28
CA GLY A 110 20.11 2.22 -8.33
C GLY A 110 20.75 1.96 -6.94
N LYS A 111 19.98 2.12 -5.85
CA LYS A 111 20.46 1.91 -4.47
C LYS A 111 19.73 0.79 -3.74
N VAL A 112 18.62 0.31 -4.26
CA VAL A 112 17.82 -0.76 -3.64
C VAL A 112 18.57 -2.08 -3.76
N LYS A 113 18.95 -2.68 -2.63
CA LYS A 113 19.70 -3.95 -2.56
C LYS A 113 18.78 -5.16 -2.64
N LEU A 114 17.58 -5.05 -2.14
CA LEU A 114 16.59 -6.12 -2.18
C LEU A 114 15.20 -5.56 -2.50
N ILE A 115 14.57 -6.17 -3.47
CA ILE A 115 13.13 -6.04 -3.70
C ILE A 115 12.50 -7.38 -3.34
N TYR A 116 11.51 -7.36 -2.45
CA TYR A 116 10.60 -8.48 -2.23
C TYR A 116 9.20 -8.03 -2.58
N ILE A 117 8.48 -8.85 -3.33
CA ILE A 117 7.08 -8.60 -3.66
C ILE A 117 6.23 -9.86 -3.53
N ASP A 118 5.01 -9.65 -3.07
CA ASP A 118 3.95 -10.65 -2.95
C ASP A 118 2.69 -10.09 -3.66
N PRO A 119 2.69 -10.05 -5.03
CA PRO A 119 1.60 -9.45 -5.78
C PRO A 119 0.32 -10.28 -5.62
N PRO A 120 -0.87 -9.72 -5.93
CA PRO A 120 -2.11 -10.48 -5.99
C PRO A 120 -1.94 -11.75 -6.83
N PHE A 121 -2.58 -12.88 -6.42
CA PHE A 121 -2.35 -14.19 -7.07
C PHE A 121 -3.33 -14.52 -8.21
N ALA A 122 -4.14 -13.55 -8.65
CA ALA A 122 -5.19 -13.74 -9.67
C ALA A 122 -6.16 -14.89 -9.34
N THR A 123 -6.46 -15.09 -8.05
CA THR A 123 -7.33 -16.19 -7.59
C THR A 123 -8.81 -15.93 -7.85
N GLN A 124 -9.18 -14.70 -8.20
CA GLN A 124 -10.55 -14.17 -8.30
C GLN A 124 -11.27 -14.08 -6.95
N ASP A 125 -10.54 -14.20 -5.86
CA ASP A 125 -11.06 -14.10 -4.50
C ASP A 125 -10.99 -12.65 -4.00
N GLU A 126 -11.91 -12.29 -3.12
CA GLU A 126 -11.88 -11.04 -2.36
C GLU A 126 -11.41 -11.33 -0.94
N PHE A 127 -10.44 -10.58 -0.48
CA PHE A 127 -9.86 -10.77 0.84
C PHE A 127 -10.33 -9.66 1.79
N GLN A 128 -10.87 -10.05 2.94
CA GLN A 128 -11.39 -9.18 3.98
C GLN A 128 -10.73 -9.49 5.32
N ASN A 129 -10.62 -8.50 6.19
CA ASN A 129 -10.22 -8.75 7.57
C ASN A 129 -11.38 -9.37 8.39
N LYS A 130 -11.15 -9.68 9.66
CA LYS A 130 -12.18 -10.28 10.54
C LYS A 130 -13.41 -9.40 10.73
N GLU A 131 -13.27 -8.10 10.56
CA GLU A 131 -14.32 -7.09 10.73
C GLU A 131 -15.05 -6.78 9.41
N GLY A 132 -14.71 -7.50 8.32
CA GLY A 132 -15.34 -7.36 7.00
C GLY A 132 -14.79 -6.21 6.16
N ALA A 133 -13.73 -5.51 6.62
CA ALA A 133 -13.07 -4.52 5.79
C ALA A 133 -12.25 -5.20 4.69
N LYS A 134 -12.44 -4.77 3.46
CA LYS A 134 -11.77 -5.32 2.29
C LYS A 134 -10.30 -4.90 2.26
N ALA A 135 -9.41 -5.85 2.07
CA ALA A 135 -7.98 -5.61 1.98
C ALA A 135 -7.55 -5.38 0.52
N TYR A 136 -7.88 -6.32 -0.36
CA TYR A 136 -7.60 -6.23 -1.79
C TYR A 136 -8.44 -7.24 -2.59
N SER A 137 -8.44 -7.10 -3.92
CA SER A 137 -9.15 -7.97 -4.85
C SER A 137 -8.20 -8.56 -5.89
N ASP A 138 -8.36 -9.86 -6.15
CA ASP A 138 -7.56 -10.64 -7.12
C ASP A 138 -8.28 -10.81 -8.47
N LYS A 139 -9.03 -9.81 -8.93
CA LYS A 139 -9.92 -9.95 -10.11
C LYS A 139 -9.23 -9.91 -11.47
N LYS A 140 -7.97 -9.47 -11.56
CA LYS A 140 -7.24 -9.45 -12.83
C LYS A 140 -6.97 -10.87 -13.34
N LYS A 141 -7.23 -11.11 -14.61
CA LYS A 141 -7.15 -12.43 -15.21
C LYS A 141 -6.18 -12.49 -16.37
N GLY A 142 -5.55 -13.65 -16.53
CA GLY A 142 -4.80 -13.99 -17.75
C GLY A 142 -3.75 -12.93 -18.12
N SER A 143 -3.83 -12.42 -19.34
CA SER A 143 -2.84 -11.49 -19.90
C SER A 143 -2.77 -10.15 -19.18
N GLU A 144 -3.88 -9.64 -18.65
CA GLU A 144 -3.90 -8.39 -17.89
C GLU A 144 -3.08 -8.49 -16.60
N PHE A 145 -3.18 -9.60 -15.89
CA PHE A 145 -2.35 -9.86 -14.72
C PHE A 145 -0.87 -9.97 -15.08
N LEU A 146 -0.55 -10.66 -16.16
CA LEU A 146 0.84 -10.81 -16.62
C LEU A 146 1.46 -9.46 -16.95
N GLU A 147 0.74 -8.61 -17.70
CA GLU A 147 1.23 -7.27 -18.04
C GLU A 147 1.29 -6.35 -16.82
N PHE A 148 0.32 -6.45 -15.91
CA PHE A 148 0.35 -5.73 -14.64
C PHE A 148 1.63 -6.00 -13.84
N VAL A 149 2.02 -7.24 -13.70
CA VAL A 149 3.26 -7.62 -13.00
C VAL A 149 4.49 -7.26 -13.83
N ARG A 150 4.48 -7.52 -15.15
CA ARG A 150 5.62 -7.26 -16.04
C ARG A 150 6.03 -5.79 -16.07
N ARG A 151 5.07 -4.86 -16.17
CA ARG A 151 5.35 -3.40 -16.15
C ARG A 151 6.11 -3.00 -14.89
N ARG A 152 5.72 -3.53 -13.75
CA ARG A 152 6.36 -3.27 -12.46
C ARG A 152 7.74 -3.90 -12.35
N LEU A 153 7.90 -5.12 -12.86
CA LEU A 153 9.21 -5.79 -12.87
C LEU A 153 10.23 -5.08 -13.76
N ILE A 154 9.82 -4.52 -14.90
CA ILE A 154 10.69 -3.71 -15.77
C ILE A 154 11.25 -2.51 -14.98
N LEU A 155 10.38 -1.76 -14.30
CA LEU A 155 10.81 -0.61 -13.49
C LEU A 155 11.60 -1.05 -12.25
N ALA A 156 11.22 -2.15 -11.60
CA ALA A 156 11.95 -2.70 -10.47
C ALA A 156 13.42 -3.00 -10.82
N ARG A 157 13.68 -3.54 -12.02
CA ARG A 157 15.03 -3.79 -12.51
C ARG A 157 15.85 -2.50 -12.66
N GLU A 158 15.25 -1.42 -13.15
CA GLU A 158 15.94 -0.12 -13.27
C GLU A 158 16.29 0.50 -11.91
N ILE A 159 15.44 0.24 -10.89
CA ILE A 159 15.60 0.78 -9.54
C ILE A 159 16.63 0.01 -8.71
N LEU A 160 16.78 -1.29 -8.95
CA LEU A 160 17.74 -2.13 -8.24
C LEU A 160 19.17 -1.62 -8.37
N ALA A 161 19.96 -1.74 -7.31
CA ALA A 161 21.42 -1.65 -7.36
C ALA A 161 21.99 -2.73 -8.29
N ASP A 162 23.19 -2.52 -8.84
CA ASP A 162 23.77 -3.48 -9.77
C ASP A 162 24.06 -4.84 -9.11
N ASP A 163 24.30 -4.84 -7.80
CA ASP A 163 24.47 -6.03 -6.97
C ASP A 163 23.17 -6.41 -6.20
N GLY A 164 22.03 -5.84 -6.59
CA GLY A 164 20.75 -6.06 -5.97
C GLY A 164 20.04 -7.34 -6.43
N SER A 165 19.16 -7.82 -5.57
CA SER A 165 18.33 -9.03 -5.77
C SER A 165 16.85 -8.72 -5.73
N ILE A 166 16.06 -9.52 -6.45
CA ILE A 166 14.60 -9.48 -6.37
C ILE A 166 14.05 -10.87 -6.03
N TYR A 167 13.05 -10.90 -5.15
CA TYR A 167 12.28 -12.11 -4.82
C TYR A 167 10.81 -11.85 -5.12
N VAL A 168 10.23 -12.71 -5.94
CA VAL A 168 8.82 -12.66 -6.33
C VAL A 168 8.11 -13.87 -5.78
N HIS A 169 7.22 -13.64 -4.82
CA HIS A 169 6.40 -14.65 -4.19
C HIS A 169 5.09 -14.80 -4.97
N ILE A 170 4.74 -15.99 -5.38
CA ILE A 170 3.58 -16.25 -6.22
C ILE A 170 3.04 -17.66 -5.99
N ASP A 171 1.76 -17.88 -6.27
CA ASP A 171 1.17 -19.21 -6.29
C ASP A 171 1.62 -20.02 -7.51
N GLN A 172 1.47 -21.33 -7.43
CA GLN A 172 1.86 -22.21 -8.53
C GLN A 172 0.97 -22.08 -9.79
N LYS A 173 -0.21 -21.44 -9.71
CA LYS A 173 -1.08 -21.26 -10.87
C LYS A 173 -0.47 -20.29 -11.88
N MET A 174 0.11 -19.21 -11.37
CA MET A 174 0.72 -18.16 -12.19
C MET A 174 2.24 -18.26 -12.24
N GLY A 175 2.85 -19.07 -11.37
CA GLY A 175 4.30 -19.14 -11.19
C GLY A 175 5.06 -19.38 -12.51
N HIS A 176 4.60 -20.31 -13.33
CA HIS A 176 5.27 -20.64 -14.59
C HIS A 176 5.28 -19.48 -15.61
N TYR A 177 4.24 -18.64 -15.66
CA TYR A 177 4.22 -17.43 -16.49
C TYR A 177 5.11 -16.33 -15.92
N ILE A 178 5.06 -16.12 -14.59
CA ILE A 178 5.90 -15.13 -13.91
C ILE A 178 7.37 -15.48 -14.06
N ARG A 179 7.73 -16.74 -14.04
CA ARG A 179 9.11 -17.20 -14.32
C ARG A 179 9.57 -16.76 -15.73
N GLN A 180 8.74 -16.90 -16.75
CA GLN A 180 9.05 -16.46 -18.11
C GLN A 180 9.24 -14.93 -18.20
N ILE A 181 8.38 -14.17 -17.50
CA ILE A 181 8.51 -12.72 -17.44
C ILE A 181 9.80 -12.31 -16.73
N LEU A 182 10.18 -13.00 -15.66
CA LEU A 182 11.43 -12.73 -14.95
C LEU A 182 12.66 -13.06 -15.80
N ASP A 183 12.63 -14.15 -16.57
CA ASP A 183 13.66 -14.49 -17.52
C ASP A 183 13.79 -13.42 -18.62
N GLU A 184 12.66 -12.87 -19.12
CA GLU A 184 12.64 -11.76 -20.08
C GLU A 184 13.23 -10.48 -19.48
N VAL A 185 12.80 -10.09 -18.28
CA VAL A 185 13.15 -8.79 -17.68
C VAL A 185 14.56 -8.80 -17.09
N PHE A 186 14.92 -9.84 -16.35
CA PHE A 186 16.21 -9.91 -15.63
C PHE A 186 17.28 -10.68 -16.39
N GLY A 187 16.90 -11.54 -17.34
CA GLY A 187 17.78 -12.43 -18.06
C GLY A 187 17.93 -13.79 -17.39
N LYS A 188 17.89 -14.88 -18.18
CA LYS A 188 17.99 -16.28 -17.71
C LYS A 188 19.24 -16.53 -16.85
N ASN A 189 20.36 -15.91 -17.21
CA ASN A 189 21.65 -16.07 -16.51
C ASN A 189 21.65 -15.46 -15.10
N ASN A 190 20.68 -14.60 -14.80
CA ASN A 190 20.51 -13.95 -13.50
C ASN A 190 19.51 -14.65 -12.59
N PHE A 191 18.95 -15.76 -13.03
CA PHE A 191 18.16 -16.66 -12.19
C PHE A 191 19.05 -17.28 -11.10
N ARG A 192 18.58 -17.29 -9.86
CA ARG A 192 19.32 -17.87 -8.72
C ARG A 192 18.63 -19.09 -8.16
N ASN A 193 17.36 -18.95 -7.77
CA ASN A 193 16.60 -20.06 -7.21
C ASN A 193 15.10 -19.96 -7.52
N GLU A 194 14.48 -21.14 -7.64
CA GLU A 194 13.08 -21.38 -7.35
C GLU A 194 12.99 -21.98 -5.97
N ILE A 195 12.40 -21.24 -5.03
CA ILE A 195 12.22 -21.64 -3.64
C ILE A 195 10.79 -22.13 -3.48
N VAL A 196 10.62 -23.34 -2.95
CA VAL A 196 9.34 -23.92 -2.61
C VAL A 196 9.10 -23.73 -1.12
N TRP A 197 8.22 -22.78 -0.78
CA TRP A 197 7.79 -22.62 0.61
C TRP A 197 6.61 -23.56 0.86
N SER A 198 6.86 -24.67 1.54
CA SER A 198 5.87 -25.72 1.83
C SER A 198 5.37 -25.59 3.25
N TYR A 199 4.04 -25.70 3.43
CA TYR A 199 3.40 -25.53 4.72
C TYR A 199 2.31 -26.57 4.98
N PHE A 200 2.13 -26.89 6.25
CA PHE A 200 1.06 -27.79 6.69
C PHE A 200 -0.29 -27.07 6.71
N GLY A 201 -1.36 -27.80 6.42
CA GLY A 201 -2.71 -27.29 6.49
C GLY A 201 -3.73 -28.43 6.36
N PHE A 202 -4.97 -28.12 6.73
CA PHE A 202 -6.07 -29.09 6.66
C PHE A 202 -6.25 -29.64 5.26
N LYS A 203 -6.40 -30.97 5.12
CA LYS A 203 -6.61 -31.68 3.84
C LYS A 203 -8.04 -32.23 3.82
N ARG A 204 -8.77 -31.98 2.73
CA ARG A 204 -10.12 -32.52 2.55
C ARG A 204 -10.04 -33.86 1.83
N ALA A 205 -10.61 -34.91 2.40
CA ALA A 205 -10.66 -36.25 1.80
C ALA A 205 -11.47 -36.30 0.50
N THR A 206 -12.36 -35.31 0.28
CA THR A 206 -13.18 -35.20 -0.94
C THR A 206 -12.44 -34.58 -2.13
N ALA A 207 -11.18 -34.18 -1.96
CA ALA A 207 -10.40 -33.59 -3.05
C ALA A 207 -10.08 -34.67 -4.10
N LYS A 208 -10.38 -34.37 -5.40
CA LYS A 208 -10.07 -35.25 -6.55
C LYS A 208 -8.67 -34.99 -7.14
N LYS A 209 -7.83 -34.25 -6.43
CA LYS A 209 -6.43 -33.92 -6.80
C LYS A 209 -5.58 -33.83 -5.54
N PHE A 210 -4.26 -33.88 -5.68
CA PHE A 210 -3.36 -33.65 -4.57
C PHE A 210 -3.55 -32.22 -4.03
N PRO A 211 -3.78 -32.05 -2.70
CA PRO A 211 -3.91 -30.74 -2.09
C PRO A 211 -2.61 -29.94 -2.25
N GLN A 212 -2.72 -28.74 -2.75
CA GLN A 212 -1.59 -27.82 -2.85
C GLN A 212 -1.30 -27.19 -1.50
N LYS A 213 -0.04 -27.26 -1.08
CA LYS A 213 0.44 -26.82 0.23
C LYS A 213 1.82 -26.16 0.11
N HIS A 214 1.98 -25.37 -0.94
CA HIS A 214 3.21 -24.59 -1.14
C HIS A 214 2.93 -23.39 -2.04
N ASP A 215 3.74 -22.38 -1.85
CA ASP A 215 3.90 -21.25 -2.75
C ASP A 215 5.32 -21.27 -3.34
N LEU A 216 5.53 -20.54 -4.42
CA LEU A 216 6.82 -20.40 -5.09
C LEU A 216 7.41 -19.01 -4.84
N ILE A 217 8.71 -18.95 -4.65
CA ILE A 217 9.45 -17.70 -4.55
C ILE A 217 10.59 -17.75 -5.55
N TYR A 218 10.50 -16.93 -6.60
CA TYR A 218 11.57 -16.80 -7.58
C TYR A 218 12.59 -15.77 -7.17
N SER A 219 13.86 -16.15 -7.20
CA SER A 219 14.99 -15.28 -6.87
C SER A 219 15.82 -14.98 -8.10
N TYR A 220 16.00 -13.70 -8.40
CA TYR A 220 16.83 -13.17 -9.46
C TYR A 220 17.77 -12.08 -8.93
N THR A 221 18.84 -11.81 -9.66
CA THR A 221 19.73 -10.69 -9.40
C THR A 221 19.79 -9.78 -10.62
N LYS A 222 20.19 -8.51 -10.44
CA LYS A 222 20.34 -7.60 -11.56
C LYS A 222 21.54 -7.96 -12.45
N THR A 223 22.64 -8.42 -11.84
CA THR A 223 23.86 -8.86 -12.50
C THR A 223 24.41 -10.14 -11.86
N ASN A 224 25.56 -10.63 -12.33
CA ASN A 224 26.23 -11.81 -11.72
C ASN A 224 26.93 -11.46 -10.39
N VAL A 225 27.12 -10.19 -10.06
CA VAL A 225 27.70 -9.73 -8.78
C VAL A 225 26.53 -9.37 -7.88
N TYR A 226 26.42 -10.03 -6.72
CA TYR A 226 25.31 -9.82 -5.80
C TYR A 226 25.68 -10.18 -4.37
N THR A 227 24.96 -9.60 -3.42
CA THR A 227 25.13 -9.92 -2.00
C THR A 227 24.51 -11.27 -1.69
N TRP A 228 25.30 -12.17 -1.08
CA TRP A 228 24.83 -13.47 -0.63
C TRP A 228 25.43 -13.85 0.72
N ASN A 229 24.56 -14.02 1.72
CA ASN A 229 24.94 -14.48 3.06
C ASN A 229 24.31 -15.85 3.31
N VAL A 230 25.14 -16.87 3.50
CA VAL A 230 24.66 -18.25 3.71
C VAL A 230 23.75 -18.31 4.94
N GLN A 231 22.59 -18.93 4.75
CA GLN A 231 21.63 -19.13 5.84
C GLN A 231 21.71 -20.54 6.37
N TYR A 232 21.58 -20.66 7.69
CA TYR A 232 21.65 -21.94 8.40
C TYR A 232 20.38 -22.17 9.21
N LYS A 233 19.90 -23.41 9.22
CA LYS A 233 18.84 -23.91 10.09
C LYS A 233 19.44 -24.82 11.18
N PRO A 234 18.77 -25.02 12.32
CA PRO A 234 19.23 -25.98 13.33
C PRO A 234 19.45 -27.36 12.71
N HIS A 235 20.49 -28.02 13.17
CA HIS A 235 20.72 -29.42 12.76
C HIS A 235 19.55 -30.31 13.12
N SER A 236 19.22 -31.27 12.25
CA SER A 236 18.22 -32.29 12.53
C SER A 236 18.68 -33.22 13.69
N ASP A 237 17.73 -33.77 14.45
CA ASP A 237 18.04 -34.74 15.50
C ASP A 237 18.79 -35.96 14.97
N GLU A 238 18.53 -36.36 13.72
CA GLU A 238 19.22 -37.45 13.05
C GLU A 238 20.69 -37.10 12.77
N TYR A 239 20.97 -35.88 12.40
CA TYR A 239 22.31 -35.37 12.20
C TYR A 239 23.06 -35.31 13.54
N LEU A 240 22.44 -34.78 14.60
CA LEU A 240 23.03 -34.67 15.94
C LEU A 240 23.37 -36.04 16.53
N LYS A 241 22.61 -37.09 16.26
CA LYS A 241 22.87 -38.46 16.70
C LYS A 241 24.19 -39.06 16.14
N ARG A 242 24.73 -38.47 15.07
CA ARG A 242 26.01 -38.91 14.48
C ARG A 242 27.24 -38.41 15.24
N PHE A 243 27.05 -37.45 16.16
CA PHE A 243 28.14 -36.88 16.94
C PHE A 243 28.40 -37.70 18.20
N LYS A 244 29.69 -37.92 18.48
CA LYS A 244 30.23 -38.58 19.69
C LYS A 244 30.91 -37.52 20.55
N LYS A 245 31.04 -37.80 21.86
CA LYS A 245 31.84 -36.94 22.74
C LYS A 245 33.29 -37.35 22.73
N ASP A 246 34.19 -36.38 22.60
CA ASP A 246 35.62 -36.59 22.80
C ASP A 246 35.98 -36.65 24.31
N LYS A 247 37.26 -36.78 24.62
CA LYS A 247 37.75 -36.84 25.99
C LYS A 247 37.50 -35.59 26.82
N ASN A 248 37.25 -34.45 26.13
CA ASN A 248 36.96 -33.15 26.74
C ASN A 248 35.45 -32.84 26.77
N GLY A 249 34.59 -33.76 26.34
CA GLY A 249 33.17 -33.61 26.30
C GLY A 249 32.65 -32.86 25.07
N ARG A 250 33.51 -32.48 24.14
CA ARG A 250 33.18 -31.78 22.90
C ARG A 250 32.58 -32.75 21.90
N LEU A 251 31.49 -32.36 21.23
CA LEU A 251 30.80 -33.20 20.24
C LEU A 251 31.55 -33.16 18.90
N PHE A 252 31.97 -34.33 18.40
CA PHE A 252 32.61 -34.49 17.12
C PHE A 252 32.06 -35.68 16.32
N ARG A 253 32.33 -35.69 15.03
CA ARG A 253 32.12 -36.84 14.16
C ARG A 253 33.29 -37.04 13.22
N ASP A 254 33.48 -38.29 12.83
CA ASP A 254 34.47 -38.67 11.85
C ASP A 254 33.80 -38.85 10.49
N ASP A 255 34.13 -38.00 9.52
CA ASP A 255 33.64 -38.14 8.15
C ASP A 255 34.74 -38.69 7.23
N VAL A 256 34.37 -39.75 6.52
CA VAL A 256 35.26 -40.28 5.45
C VAL A 256 35.21 -39.31 4.28
N ASN A 257 36.36 -38.82 3.84
CA ASN A 257 36.44 -37.97 2.66
C ASN A 257 36.40 -38.87 1.39
N PRO A 258 35.27 -38.86 0.63
CA PRO A 258 35.11 -39.77 -0.49
C PRO A 258 36.05 -39.43 -1.68
N THR A 259 36.59 -38.21 -1.70
CA THR A 259 37.37 -37.71 -2.85
C THR A 259 38.89 -37.82 -2.63
N LYS A 260 39.36 -37.67 -1.39
CA LYS A 260 40.80 -37.63 -1.08
C LYS A 260 41.30 -38.79 -0.20
N GLY A 261 40.38 -39.66 0.25
CA GLY A 261 40.70 -40.65 1.26
C GLY A 261 41.04 -40.03 2.63
N GLY A 262 40.90 -40.81 3.71
CA GLY A 262 41.13 -40.35 5.06
C GLY A 262 39.87 -39.82 5.76
N THR A 263 39.98 -39.66 7.06
CA THR A 263 38.90 -39.17 7.94
C THR A 263 39.11 -37.70 8.28
N LYS A 264 38.06 -36.90 8.14
CA LYS A 264 38.03 -35.53 8.63
C LYS A 264 37.19 -35.46 9.89
N VAL A 265 37.82 -35.02 10.98
CA VAL A 265 37.08 -34.74 12.23
C VAL A 265 36.39 -33.42 12.13
N ILE A 266 35.10 -33.39 12.41
CA ILE A 266 34.23 -32.18 12.40
C ILE A 266 33.67 -32.02 13.80
N TYR A 267 33.90 -30.87 14.41
CA TYR A 267 33.28 -30.51 15.70
C TYR A 267 31.99 -29.77 15.50
N LEU A 268 30.95 -30.09 16.32
CA LEU A 268 29.62 -29.52 16.22
C LEU A 268 29.59 -28.01 16.46
N ASP A 269 30.45 -27.51 17.34
CA ASP A 269 30.61 -26.08 17.66
C ASP A 269 31.32 -25.28 16.57
N GLU A 270 31.96 -25.96 15.60
CA GLU A 270 32.60 -25.36 14.43
C GLU A 270 31.64 -25.31 13.21
N VAL A 271 30.46 -25.94 13.30
CA VAL A 271 29.48 -26.02 12.22
C VAL A 271 28.30 -25.11 12.54
N GLY A 272 28.03 -24.14 11.69
CA GLY A 272 27.00 -23.11 11.93
C GLY A 272 25.54 -23.60 11.85
N GLY A 273 25.28 -24.87 11.53
CA GLY A 273 23.98 -25.45 11.28
C GLY A 273 23.89 -26.14 9.92
N ASP A 274 22.73 -26.67 9.57
CA ASP A 274 22.46 -27.18 8.23
C ASP A 274 22.21 -26.01 7.27
N ILE A 275 22.88 -26.01 6.10
CA ILE A 275 22.63 -24.99 5.08
C ILE A 275 21.17 -25.08 4.61
N VAL A 276 20.51 -23.94 4.55
CA VAL A 276 19.13 -23.86 4.05
C VAL A 276 19.13 -24.14 2.54
N ASP A 277 18.35 -25.12 2.13
CA ASP A 277 18.14 -25.50 0.73
C ASP A 277 16.97 -24.70 0.09
N SER A 278 16.54 -25.08 -1.11
CA SER A 278 15.44 -24.42 -1.84
C SER A 278 14.04 -24.91 -1.44
N VAL A 279 13.90 -25.89 -0.53
CA VAL A 279 12.61 -26.37 -0.05
C VAL A 279 12.44 -25.99 1.43
N TRP A 280 11.64 -24.96 1.67
CA TRP A 280 11.44 -24.42 3.00
C TRP A 280 10.15 -24.98 3.64
N ASN A 281 10.32 -25.96 4.48
CA ASN A 281 9.24 -26.63 5.22
C ASN A 281 9.32 -26.37 6.74
N ASP A 282 10.31 -25.62 7.16
CA ASP A 282 10.62 -25.30 8.56
C ASP A 282 10.02 -23.95 9.03
N VAL A 283 9.44 -23.17 8.11
CA VAL A 283 8.77 -21.89 8.41
C VAL A 283 7.26 -22.06 8.25
N PRO A 284 6.48 -22.20 9.33
CA PRO A 284 5.03 -22.32 9.24
C PRO A 284 4.36 -20.99 8.88
N PRO A 285 3.15 -21.01 8.30
CA PRO A 285 2.30 -19.80 8.18
C PRO A 285 2.00 -19.19 9.54
N VAL A 286 1.62 -17.90 9.54
CA VAL A 286 1.28 -17.19 10.79
C VAL A 286 0.15 -17.87 11.52
N ASN A 287 0.41 -18.28 12.75
CA ASN A 287 -0.61 -18.90 13.62
C ASN A 287 -1.68 -17.84 13.98
N PRO A 288 -2.98 -18.20 14.03
CA PRO A 288 -4.05 -17.30 14.46
C PRO A 288 -3.86 -16.58 15.80
N VAL A 289 -3.05 -17.16 16.70
CA VAL A 289 -2.73 -16.59 18.04
C VAL A 289 -1.30 -16.04 18.12
N ALA A 290 -0.59 -15.94 17.01
CA ALA A 290 0.78 -15.43 17.01
C ALA A 290 0.80 -13.92 17.33
N LYS A 291 1.79 -13.48 18.11
CA LYS A 291 1.97 -12.05 18.44
C LYS A 291 2.27 -11.15 17.25
N GLU A 292 2.86 -11.70 16.18
CA GLU A 292 3.13 -10.97 14.93
C GLU A 292 1.88 -10.76 14.07
N ARG A 293 0.75 -11.38 14.44
CA ARG A 293 -0.48 -11.29 13.66
C ARG A 293 -1.11 -9.90 13.79
N CYS A 294 -1.35 -9.26 12.65
CA CYS A 294 -1.98 -7.93 12.56
C CYS A 294 -3.38 -7.97 11.92
N ASP A 295 -4.03 -9.15 11.89
CA ASP A 295 -5.38 -9.39 11.33
C ASP A 295 -5.55 -8.96 9.85
N TYR A 296 -4.45 -8.77 9.14
CA TYR A 296 -4.45 -8.57 7.70
C TYR A 296 -4.50 -9.94 6.99
N PRO A 297 -5.38 -10.13 6.00
CA PRO A 297 -5.45 -11.39 5.27
C PRO A 297 -4.12 -11.68 4.56
N THR A 298 -3.79 -12.95 4.38
CA THR A 298 -2.59 -13.43 3.67
C THR A 298 -1.24 -12.94 4.22
N GLN A 299 -1.20 -12.45 5.47
CA GLN A 299 0.05 -12.04 6.12
C GLN A 299 1.11 -13.15 6.05
N LYS A 300 2.30 -12.81 5.54
CA LYS A 300 3.45 -13.73 5.53
C LYS A 300 4.18 -13.71 6.88
N PRO A 301 4.77 -14.84 7.33
CA PRO A 301 5.51 -14.90 8.59
C PRO A 301 6.81 -14.08 8.53
N GLU A 302 7.12 -13.40 9.64
CA GLU A 302 8.36 -12.61 9.75
C GLU A 302 9.63 -13.46 9.55
N GLU A 303 9.61 -14.72 9.93
CA GLU A 303 10.74 -15.63 9.77
C GLU A 303 11.07 -15.92 8.29
N LEU A 304 10.04 -15.98 7.42
CA LEU A 304 10.21 -16.12 5.98
C LEU A 304 10.98 -14.93 5.40
N LEU A 305 10.54 -13.72 5.72
CA LEU A 305 11.15 -12.48 5.25
C LEU A 305 12.53 -12.27 5.88
N ALA A 306 12.72 -12.64 7.15
CA ALA A 306 14.02 -12.55 7.82
C ALA A 306 15.09 -13.42 7.13
N ARG A 307 14.72 -14.59 6.65
CA ARG A 307 15.62 -15.46 5.87
C ARG A 307 16.04 -14.81 4.57
N ILE A 308 15.10 -14.29 3.79
CA ILE A 308 15.35 -13.60 2.52
C ILE A 308 16.21 -12.36 2.73
N ILE A 309 15.84 -11.51 3.67
CA ILE A 309 16.51 -10.24 3.95
C ILE A 309 17.97 -10.50 4.42
N LYS A 310 18.18 -11.44 5.34
CA LYS A 310 19.51 -11.79 5.82
C LYS A 310 20.37 -12.38 4.71
N ALA A 311 19.82 -13.19 3.81
CA ALA A 311 20.56 -13.81 2.71
C ALA A 311 21.07 -12.78 1.69
N SER A 312 20.28 -11.73 1.41
CA SER A 312 20.52 -10.85 0.27
C SER A 312 20.89 -9.41 0.62
N THR A 313 21.04 -9.09 1.92
CA THR A 313 21.38 -7.73 2.37
C THR A 313 22.26 -7.72 3.60
N ASN A 314 22.94 -6.58 3.81
CA ASN A 314 23.66 -6.25 5.02
C ASN A 314 22.93 -5.16 5.82
N GLU A 315 23.36 -4.91 7.06
CA GLU A 315 22.80 -3.81 7.87
C GLU A 315 23.00 -2.46 7.16
N GLY A 316 21.99 -1.60 7.21
CA GLY A 316 21.99 -0.32 6.51
C GLY A 316 21.58 -0.36 5.04
N ASP A 317 21.52 -1.53 4.41
CA ASP A 317 21.07 -1.67 3.02
C ASP A 317 19.59 -1.29 2.85
N LEU A 318 19.23 -0.75 1.67
CA LEU A 318 17.88 -0.34 1.33
C LEU A 318 17.09 -1.51 0.75
N ILE A 319 15.92 -1.79 1.36
CA ILE A 319 14.95 -2.80 0.94
C ILE A 319 13.70 -2.11 0.44
N MET A 320 13.06 -2.69 -0.57
CA MET A 320 11.80 -2.20 -1.11
C MET A 320 10.76 -3.32 -1.24
N ASP A 321 9.51 -2.98 -0.87
CA ASP A 321 8.34 -3.80 -1.12
C ASP A 321 7.20 -2.89 -1.62
N PHE A 322 6.88 -2.99 -2.91
CA PHE A 322 5.83 -2.18 -3.51
C PHE A 322 4.47 -2.91 -3.61
N PHE A 323 4.31 -4.00 -2.86
CA PHE A 323 3.05 -4.65 -2.53
C PHE A 323 2.99 -4.88 -1.02
N GLY A 324 3.06 -3.78 -0.26
CA GLY A 324 3.31 -3.77 1.18
C GLY A 324 2.38 -4.64 2.02
N GLY A 325 1.09 -4.70 1.69
CA GLY A 325 0.08 -5.52 2.35
C GLY A 325 0.07 -5.32 3.87
N SER A 326 0.39 -6.37 4.62
CA SER A 326 0.50 -6.33 6.08
C SER A 326 1.77 -5.66 6.62
N GLY A 327 2.70 -5.24 5.74
CA GLY A 327 3.98 -4.64 6.11
C GLY A 327 4.99 -5.59 6.75
N THR A 328 4.94 -6.88 6.44
CA THR A 328 5.88 -7.84 7.03
C THR A 328 7.33 -7.55 6.63
N SER A 329 7.58 -7.26 5.36
CA SER A 329 8.91 -6.93 4.83
C SER A 329 9.54 -5.73 5.52
N MET A 330 8.78 -4.63 5.69
CA MET A 330 9.26 -3.44 6.38
C MET A 330 9.52 -3.68 7.87
N ALA A 331 8.62 -4.41 8.57
CA ALA A 331 8.78 -4.69 10.00
C ALA A 331 10.03 -5.55 10.26
N VAL A 332 10.30 -6.52 9.38
CA VAL A 332 11.51 -7.35 9.45
C VAL A 332 12.75 -6.53 9.11
N ALA A 333 12.69 -5.70 8.08
CA ALA A 333 13.78 -4.79 7.71
C ALA A 333 14.16 -3.86 8.87
N GLU A 334 13.16 -3.26 9.53
CA GLU A 334 13.36 -2.42 10.71
C GLU A 334 14.05 -3.17 11.84
N LYS A 335 13.54 -4.35 12.21
CA LYS A 335 14.12 -5.19 13.28
C LYS A 335 15.56 -5.64 12.99
N LEU A 336 15.91 -5.77 11.71
CA LEU A 336 17.23 -6.18 11.27
C LEU A 336 18.17 -5.01 10.95
N GLY A 337 17.78 -3.76 11.20
CA GLY A 337 18.61 -2.57 10.98
C GLY A 337 18.80 -2.20 9.51
N ARG A 338 17.87 -2.59 8.64
CA ARG A 338 17.86 -2.21 7.23
C ARG A 338 17.04 -0.93 7.03
N ARG A 339 17.35 -0.18 5.96
CA ARG A 339 16.48 0.87 5.44
C ARG A 339 15.38 0.24 4.62
N TRP A 340 14.22 0.85 4.61
CA TRP A 340 13.11 0.29 3.86
C TRP A 340 12.19 1.36 3.28
N ILE A 341 11.58 1.00 2.16
CA ILE A 341 10.47 1.70 1.52
C ILE A 341 9.39 0.66 1.22
N THR A 342 8.16 0.96 1.58
CA THR A 342 7.02 0.14 1.21
C THR A 342 5.95 1.00 0.55
N CYS A 343 5.24 0.43 -0.44
CA CYS A 343 4.15 1.09 -1.13
C CYS A 343 2.95 0.16 -1.21
N ASP A 344 1.76 0.70 -0.98
CA ASP A 344 0.50 0.00 -1.17
C ASP A 344 -0.62 0.96 -1.52
N LEU A 345 -1.60 0.48 -2.30
CA LEU A 345 -2.78 1.24 -2.69
C LEU A 345 -3.92 1.11 -1.67
N GLY A 346 -3.93 0.04 -0.89
CA GLY A 346 -5.00 -0.29 0.06
C GLY A 346 -4.94 0.56 1.33
N LYS A 347 -6.04 1.25 1.67
CA LYS A 347 -6.14 2.03 2.93
C LYS A 347 -5.95 1.15 4.16
N LEU A 348 -6.54 -0.04 4.16
CA LEU A 348 -6.36 -1.02 5.25
C LEU A 348 -4.89 -1.41 5.40
N SER A 349 -4.17 -1.64 4.29
CA SER A 349 -2.73 -1.92 4.29
C SER A 349 -1.96 -0.75 4.90
N TYR A 350 -2.23 0.47 4.44
CA TYR A 350 -1.57 1.68 4.91
C TYR A 350 -1.73 1.90 6.43
N LEU A 351 -2.94 1.72 6.97
CA LEU A 351 -3.20 1.80 8.40
C LEU A 351 -2.52 0.66 9.18
N THR A 352 -2.60 -0.58 8.65
CA THR A 352 -1.99 -1.75 9.27
C THR A 352 -0.47 -1.59 9.38
N MET A 353 0.18 -1.07 8.34
CA MET A 353 1.62 -0.82 8.32
C MET A 353 2.04 0.21 9.39
N GLN A 354 1.32 1.32 9.52
CA GLN A 354 1.58 2.32 10.56
C GLN A 354 1.44 1.73 11.97
N LYS A 355 0.29 1.07 12.25
CA LYS A 355 0.03 0.42 13.54
C LYS A 355 1.11 -0.62 13.88
N ARG A 356 1.50 -1.44 12.91
CA ARG A 356 2.53 -2.47 13.10
C ARG A 356 3.89 -1.89 13.50
N LEU A 357 4.30 -0.77 12.90
CA LEU A 357 5.56 -0.11 13.24
C LEU A 357 5.51 0.56 14.60
N LEU A 358 4.42 1.21 14.95
CA LEU A 358 4.25 1.85 16.25
C LEU A 358 4.24 0.84 17.40
N LEU A 359 3.80 -0.39 17.15
CA LEU A 359 3.78 -1.49 18.11
C LEU A 359 4.95 -2.50 17.92
N ILE A 360 5.96 -2.17 17.13
CA ILE A 360 7.04 -3.10 16.77
C ILE A 360 7.84 -3.61 17.98
N ASN A 361 7.94 -2.79 19.03
CA ASN A 361 8.61 -3.14 20.30
C ASN A 361 8.01 -4.36 20.98
N GLU A 362 6.70 -4.62 20.79
CA GLU A 362 5.99 -5.79 21.34
C GLU A 362 6.28 -7.07 20.54
N GLY A 363 6.80 -6.94 19.32
CA GLY A 363 7.08 -8.05 18.43
C GLY A 363 8.29 -8.90 18.87
N LYS A 364 8.50 -10.03 18.17
CA LYS A 364 9.63 -10.92 18.38
C LYS A 364 10.94 -10.28 17.90
N ASP A 365 12.01 -10.42 18.70
CA ASP A 365 13.38 -10.09 18.27
C ASP A 365 13.87 -11.14 17.26
N LEU A 366 14.34 -10.68 16.07
CA LEU A 366 14.82 -11.52 14.98
C LEU A 366 16.35 -11.64 14.94
N LEU A 367 17.07 -10.89 15.79
CA LEU A 367 18.54 -10.92 15.86
C LEU A 367 19.03 -12.06 16.75
N ASN A 368 18.28 -12.41 17.81
CA ASN A 368 18.68 -13.44 18.75
C ASN A 368 18.23 -14.83 18.28
N LYS A 369 19.20 -15.70 17.98
CA LYS A 369 18.98 -17.12 17.63
C LYS A 369 18.57 -18.00 18.82
N ASN A 370 18.60 -17.49 20.06
CA ASN A 370 18.30 -18.27 21.26
C ASN A 370 16.80 -18.43 21.49
N THR A 371 16.40 -19.64 21.74
CA THR A 371 15.13 -20.35 21.71
C THR A 371 13.95 -19.82 22.54
N LYS A 372 14.12 -18.78 23.34
CA LYS A 372 12.97 -18.08 23.96
C LYS A 372 12.81 -16.74 23.27
N ALA A 373 11.68 -16.59 22.56
CA ALA A 373 11.32 -15.37 21.86
C ALA A 373 11.37 -14.16 22.82
N LYS A 374 12.49 -13.44 22.78
CA LYS A 374 12.59 -12.15 23.46
C LYS A 374 11.79 -11.13 22.65
N LYS A 375 11.16 -10.18 23.33
CA LYS A 375 10.57 -9.02 22.70
C LYS A 375 11.67 -8.17 22.06
N TYR A 376 11.34 -7.50 20.97
CA TYR A 376 12.27 -6.58 20.30
C TYR A 376 12.63 -5.39 21.21
N ASN A 377 11.67 -4.86 21.98
CA ASN A 377 11.83 -3.83 23.01
C ASN A 377 12.53 -2.54 22.53
N LYS A 378 12.43 -2.22 21.25
CA LYS A 378 12.91 -0.97 20.67
C LYS A 378 11.80 -0.35 19.83
N PRO A 379 11.61 0.97 19.86
CA PRO A 379 10.72 1.64 18.92
C PRO A 379 11.25 1.51 17.49
N ALA A 380 10.41 1.72 16.50
CA ALA A 380 10.86 1.88 15.12
C ALA A 380 11.69 3.17 14.99
N ARG A 381 12.67 3.18 14.10
CA ARG A 381 13.36 4.41 13.72
C ARG A 381 12.37 5.43 13.16
N SER A 382 12.80 6.70 13.11
CA SER A 382 11.99 7.74 12.46
C SER A 382 11.62 7.32 11.04
N PHE A 383 10.34 7.38 10.73
CA PHE A 383 9.79 7.07 9.41
C PHE A 383 8.73 8.10 9.00
N ILE A 384 8.47 8.15 7.71
CA ILE A 384 7.49 9.06 7.13
C ILE A 384 6.40 8.30 6.40
N THR A 385 5.24 8.91 6.34
CA THR A 385 4.19 8.51 5.41
C THR A 385 4.09 9.54 4.29
N CYS A 386 3.96 9.05 3.07
CA CYS A 386 3.81 9.85 1.87
C CYS A 386 2.58 9.40 1.09
N LYS A 387 1.92 10.34 0.42
CA LYS A 387 0.88 10.07 -0.57
C LYS A 387 1.39 10.40 -1.97
N LEU A 388 0.94 9.65 -2.96
CA LEU A 388 1.18 9.95 -4.37
C LEU A 388 0.04 10.80 -4.92
N GLY A 389 0.40 11.83 -5.72
CA GLY A 389 -0.57 12.48 -6.58
C GLY A 389 -1.49 13.50 -5.94
N MET A 390 -1.14 14.11 -4.82
CA MET A 390 -1.82 15.33 -4.38
C MET A 390 -1.05 16.55 -4.91
N TYR A 391 -1.56 17.20 -5.93
CA TYR A 391 -0.92 18.35 -6.57
C TYR A 391 -1.38 19.69 -6.00
N ASP A 392 -0.56 20.72 -6.18
CA ASP A 392 -0.96 22.09 -5.91
C ASP A 392 -2.14 22.50 -6.80
N LEU A 393 -3.20 22.90 -6.16
CA LEU A 393 -4.48 23.27 -6.77
C LEU A 393 -4.35 24.34 -7.85
N GLY A 394 -3.36 25.24 -7.71
CA GLY A 394 -3.18 26.38 -8.59
C GLY A 394 -2.80 26.02 -10.01
N THR A 395 -2.06 24.94 -10.19
CA THR A 395 -1.48 24.57 -11.51
C THR A 395 -2.41 23.70 -12.35
N THR A 396 -3.34 22.97 -11.73
CA THR A 396 -4.16 21.95 -12.42
C THR A 396 -5.57 22.43 -12.75
N LEU A 397 -6.01 23.53 -12.15
CA LEU A 397 -7.34 24.10 -12.39
C LEU A 397 -7.48 24.89 -13.70
N ASN A 398 -6.55 24.78 -14.63
CA ASN A 398 -6.63 25.42 -15.96
C ASN A 398 -7.40 24.60 -17.01
N LEU A 399 -8.18 23.59 -16.59
CA LEU A 399 -9.03 22.85 -17.51
C LEU A 399 -10.18 23.74 -17.99
N GLU A 400 -10.42 23.77 -19.30
CA GLU A 400 -11.56 24.48 -19.87
C GLU A 400 -12.88 24.00 -19.24
N TRP A 401 -13.70 24.92 -18.77
CA TRP A 401 -14.93 24.63 -18.03
C TRP A 401 -15.87 23.65 -18.73
N ASP A 402 -16.01 23.74 -20.05
CA ASP A 402 -16.88 22.84 -20.81
C ASP A 402 -16.33 21.41 -20.87
N LYS A 403 -15.03 21.26 -20.93
CA LYS A 403 -14.38 19.94 -20.85
C LYS A 403 -14.57 19.31 -19.48
N TYR A 404 -14.46 20.12 -18.41
CA TYR A 404 -14.72 19.65 -17.06
C TYR A 404 -16.18 19.20 -16.87
N LYS A 405 -17.16 20.02 -17.30
CA LYS A 405 -18.58 19.65 -17.22
C LYS A 405 -18.90 18.35 -17.97
N HIS A 406 -18.37 18.23 -19.20
CA HIS A 406 -18.55 17.01 -19.98
C HIS A 406 -17.96 15.78 -19.29
N PHE A 407 -16.77 15.92 -18.77
CA PHE A 407 -16.11 14.85 -18.02
C PHE A 407 -16.92 14.41 -16.79
N VAL A 408 -17.29 15.33 -15.91
CA VAL A 408 -18.03 14.98 -14.69
C VAL A 408 -19.42 14.42 -14.98
N SER A 409 -20.02 14.79 -16.11
CA SER A 409 -21.29 14.18 -16.56
C SER A 409 -21.13 12.70 -16.91
N GLN A 410 -20.03 12.35 -17.53
CA GLN A 410 -19.69 10.95 -17.83
C GLN A 410 -19.27 10.18 -16.58
N LEU A 411 -18.44 10.79 -15.73
CA LEU A 411 -17.94 10.19 -14.50
C LEU A 411 -19.08 9.82 -13.54
N PHE A 412 -20.00 10.76 -13.32
CA PHE A 412 -21.10 10.56 -12.38
C PHE A 412 -22.40 10.09 -13.03
N GLU A 413 -22.39 9.76 -14.32
CA GLU A 413 -23.51 9.22 -15.09
C GLU A 413 -24.79 10.04 -14.88
N TYR A 414 -24.74 11.35 -15.14
CA TYR A 414 -25.92 12.21 -15.12
C TYR A 414 -26.19 12.77 -16.53
N ASP A 415 -27.45 13.01 -16.81
CA ASP A 415 -27.88 13.61 -18.07
C ASP A 415 -27.57 15.11 -18.08
N VAL A 416 -26.81 15.56 -19.09
CA VAL A 416 -26.56 16.99 -19.28
C VAL A 416 -27.86 17.68 -19.73
N LYS A 417 -28.49 18.35 -18.79
CA LYS A 417 -29.73 19.08 -19.02
C LYS A 417 -29.71 20.33 -18.16
N GLU A 418 -29.53 21.45 -18.80
CA GLU A 418 -29.56 22.72 -18.09
C GLU A 418 -30.97 23.02 -17.57
N VAL A 419 -31.09 23.09 -16.27
CA VAL A 419 -32.37 23.42 -15.59
C VAL A 419 -32.13 24.65 -14.75
N GLN A 420 -32.99 25.65 -14.92
CA GLN A 420 -32.96 26.86 -14.13
C GLN A 420 -34.08 26.82 -13.04
N VAL A 421 -33.68 26.96 -11.79
CA VAL A 421 -34.61 26.95 -10.64
C VAL A 421 -34.34 28.19 -9.80
N SER A 422 -35.31 29.08 -9.73
CA SER A 422 -35.24 30.31 -8.93
C SER A 422 -33.97 31.16 -9.19
N GLY A 423 -33.55 31.22 -10.46
CA GLY A 423 -32.32 31.93 -10.87
C GLY A 423 -31.02 31.17 -10.76
N ILE A 424 -31.04 29.98 -10.15
CA ILE A 424 -29.85 29.08 -10.08
C ILE A 424 -29.88 28.12 -11.26
N LYS A 425 -28.73 28.00 -11.93
CA LYS A 425 -28.50 27.07 -13.01
C LYS A 425 -28.00 25.74 -12.45
N PHE A 426 -28.65 24.64 -12.82
CA PHE A 426 -28.20 23.27 -12.62
C PHE A 426 -27.70 22.72 -13.96
N GLU A 427 -26.57 22.03 -13.95
CA GLU A 427 -25.89 21.56 -15.16
C GLU A 427 -26.40 20.19 -15.63
N GLY A 428 -27.19 19.50 -14.82
CA GLY A 428 -27.70 18.18 -15.19
C GLY A 428 -28.81 17.65 -14.28
N GLU A 429 -29.21 16.43 -14.60
CA GLU A 429 -30.18 15.64 -13.85
C GLU A 429 -29.68 14.21 -13.66
N LYS A 430 -29.73 13.70 -12.44
CA LYS A 430 -29.39 12.32 -12.11
C LYS A 430 -30.58 11.64 -11.45
N ARG A 431 -31.19 10.66 -12.15
CA ARG A 431 -32.36 9.91 -11.65
C ARG A 431 -33.51 10.81 -11.25
N GLY A 432 -33.80 11.88 -12.00
CA GLY A 432 -34.86 12.83 -11.72
C GLY A 432 -34.51 13.92 -10.68
N PHE A 433 -33.28 13.98 -10.20
CA PHE A 433 -32.85 14.98 -9.22
C PHE A 433 -31.81 15.92 -9.81
N PRO A 434 -31.81 17.22 -9.45
CA PRO A 434 -30.92 18.20 -10.04
C PRO A 434 -29.47 17.98 -9.64
N VAL A 435 -28.55 18.21 -10.60
CA VAL A 435 -27.11 18.17 -10.43
C VAL A 435 -26.52 19.56 -10.60
N LYS A 436 -25.87 20.07 -9.56
CA LYS A 436 -25.12 21.32 -9.55
C LYS A 436 -23.63 21.04 -9.66
N VAL A 437 -22.99 21.60 -10.67
CA VAL A 437 -21.52 21.55 -10.79
C VAL A 437 -20.94 22.84 -10.21
N PHE A 438 -20.09 22.70 -9.20
CA PHE A 438 -19.42 23.85 -8.58
C PHE A 438 -18.38 24.44 -9.52
N ASN A 439 -18.55 25.72 -9.87
CA ASN A 439 -17.64 26.41 -10.76
C ASN A 439 -16.41 26.93 -10.00
N TYR A 440 -15.40 26.08 -9.87
CA TYR A 440 -14.16 26.39 -9.17
C TYR A 440 -13.27 27.41 -9.89
N ILE A 441 -13.55 27.67 -11.18
CA ILE A 441 -12.81 28.67 -11.99
C ILE A 441 -13.28 30.07 -11.62
N GLU A 442 -14.59 30.27 -11.48
CA GLU A 442 -15.17 31.55 -11.09
C GLU A 442 -15.00 31.82 -9.59
N HIS A 443 -15.04 30.74 -8.77
CA HIS A 443 -15.01 30.81 -7.31
C HIS A 443 -13.65 30.34 -6.77
N LYS A 444 -12.55 30.98 -7.18
CA LYS A 444 -11.18 30.56 -6.90
C LYS A 444 -10.83 30.38 -5.41
N GLU A 445 -11.45 31.15 -4.53
CA GLU A 445 -11.19 31.14 -3.09
C GLU A 445 -12.34 30.51 -2.27
N SER A 446 -13.40 30.07 -2.92
CA SER A 446 -14.58 29.51 -2.25
C SER A 446 -14.55 27.98 -2.27
N ALA A 447 -15.24 27.39 -1.29
CA ALA A 447 -15.48 25.96 -1.19
C ALA A 447 -16.99 25.68 -1.13
N VAL A 448 -17.36 24.43 -1.34
CA VAL A 448 -18.70 23.95 -1.02
C VAL A 448 -18.74 23.72 0.49
N ASP A 449 -19.15 24.76 1.20
CA ASP A 449 -19.29 24.79 2.65
C ASP A 449 -20.77 24.87 3.06
N TYR A 450 -21.02 24.96 4.37
CA TYR A 450 -22.39 25.07 4.89
C TYR A 450 -23.11 26.34 4.39
N ASN A 451 -22.40 27.45 4.20
CA ASN A 451 -23.01 28.68 3.69
C ASN A 451 -23.47 28.50 2.23
N TYR A 452 -22.60 27.86 1.41
CA TYR A 452 -22.94 27.54 0.03
C TYR A 452 -24.20 26.68 -0.06
N ILE A 453 -24.32 25.61 0.74
CA ILE A 453 -25.51 24.74 0.72
C ILE A 453 -26.75 25.49 1.26
N SER A 454 -26.60 26.30 2.30
CA SER A 454 -27.69 27.06 2.89
C SER A 454 -28.28 28.07 1.91
N GLU A 455 -27.43 28.76 1.12
CA GLU A 455 -27.86 29.68 0.07
C GLU A 455 -28.56 28.93 -1.08
N LEU A 456 -27.96 27.81 -1.50
CA LEU A 456 -28.57 26.93 -2.51
C LEU A 456 -29.93 26.44 -2.03
N HIS A 457 -30.02 25.96 -0.78
CA HIS A 457 -31.26 25.46 -0.19
C HIS A 457 -32.37 26.54 -0.14
N LYS A 458 -32.05 27.74 0.33
CA LYS A 458 -33.02 28.88 0.35
C LYS A 458 -33.61 29.13 -1.03
N SER A 459 -32.79 29.04 -2.07
CA SER A 459 -33.21 29.33 -3.44
C SER A 459 -34.08 28.22 -4.04
N ILE A 460 -33.87 26.95 -3.67
CA ILE A 460 -34.62 25.81 -4.25
C ILE A 460 -35.75 25.30 -3.37
N LYS A 461 -35.92 25.83 -2.15
CA LYS A 461 -36.90 25.38 -1.16
C LYS A 461 -38.35 25.27 -1.71
N SER A 462 -38.71 26.14 -2.66
CA SER A 462 -40.03 26.11 -3.31
C SER A 462 -40.31 24.85 -4.14
N LYS A 463 -39.29 24.14 -4.58
CA LYS A 463 -39.39 22.93 -5.44
C LYS A 463 -39.41 21.61 -4.66
N ARG A 464 -39.13 21.61 -3.36
CA ARG A 464 -39.19 20.45 -2.45
C ARG A 464 -38.47 19.21 -3.00
N TYR A 465 -37.22 19.40 -3.50
CA TYR A 465 -36.41 18.26 -3.90
C TYR A 465 -35.98 17.45 -2.67
N SER A 466 -36.19 16.14 -2.70
CA SER A 466 -35.67 15.27 -1.63
C SER A 466 -34.17 15.02 -1.75
N ARG A 467 -33.57 15.25 -2.94
CA ARG A 467 -32.16 15.09 -3.21
C ARG A 467 -31.64 16.15 -4.16
N VAL A 468 -30.41 16.57 -3.93
CA VAL A 468 -29.63 17.43 -4.82
C VAL A 468 -28.20 16.86 -4.87
N TYR A 469 -27.64 16.76 -6.05
CA TYR A 469 -26.24 16.35 -6.22
C TYR A 469 -25.38 17.58 -6.49
N ILE A 470 -24.27 17.68 -5.75
CA ILE A 470 -23.29 18.74 -5.93
C ILE A 470 -21.97 18.10 -6.36
N VAL A 471 -21.52 18.42 -7.57
CA VAL A 471 -20.26 17.95 -8.13
C VAL A 471 -19.20 19.01 -7.90
N ALA A 472 -18.11 18.67 -7.24
CA ALA A 472 -17.01 19.60 -7.02
C ALA A 472 -15.67 18.85 -6.90
N PRO A 473 -14.52 19.51 -7.18
CA PRO A 473 -13.20 18.95 -6.83
C PRO A 473 -13.15 18.59 -5.34
N ALA A 474 -12.59 17.43 -5.01
CA ALA A 474 -12.57 16.91 -3.64
C ALA A 474 -11.95 17.91 -2.62
N THR A 475 -10.97 18.69 -3.07
CA THR A 475 -10.31 19.72 -2.28
C THR A 475 -11.13 21.01 -2.08
N ARG A 476 -12.27 21.13 -2.75
CA ARG A 476 -13.18 22.27 -2.66
C ARG A 476 -14.48 21.93 -1.94
N VAL A 477 -14.53 20.80 -1.24
CA VAL A 477 -15.69 20.38 -0.45
C VAL A 477 -15.27 20.32 1.01
N ASP A 478 -15.80 21.24 1.83
CA ASP A 478 -15.48 21.31 3.27
C ASP A 478 -16.27 20.31 4.11
N PHE A 479 -17.18 19.55 3.47
CA PHE A 479 -17.95 18.52 4.14
C PHE A 479 -17.20 17.21 4.23
N ILE A 480 -17.21 16.66 5.41
CA ILE A 480 -16.64 15.36 5.77
C ILE A 480 -17.54 14.25 5.25
N ALA A 481 -18.87 14.40 5.44
CA ALA A 481 -19.86 13.44 5.01
C ALA A 481 -20.08 13.43 3.48
N ASP A 482 -20.64 12.36 2.96
CA ASP A 482 -21.03 12.25 1.55
C ASP A 482 -22.31 13.03 1.24
N TYR A 483 -23.05 13.39 2.24
CA TYR A 483 -24.23 14.26 2.12
C TYR A 483 -24.43 15.10 3.39
N GLU A 484 -25.15 16.19 3.22
CA GLU A 484 -25.69 17.02 4.31
C GLU A 484 -27.19 17.14 4.15
N GLU A 485 -27.93 17.20 5.24
CA GLU A 485 -29.38 17.29 5.23
C GLU A 485 -29.84 18.65 5.77
N LEU A 486 -30.58 19.38 4.94
CA LEU A 486 -31.23 20.63 5.33
C LEU A 486 -32.73 20.48 5.10
N ASP A 487 -33.53 20.63 6.16
CA ASP A 487 -34.95 20.29 6.17
C ASP A 487 -35.14 18.84 5.64
N ASP A 488 -35.97 18.66 4.60
CA ASP A 488 -36.26 17.38 3.96
C ASP A 488 -35.38 17.12 2.70
N THR A 489 -34.33 17.92 2.48
CA THR A 489 -33.47 17.83 1.28
C THR A 489 -32.10 17.34 1.63
N ARG A 490 -31.62 16.25 1.00
CA ARG A 490 -30.27 15.74 1.10
C ARG A 490 -29.39 16.26 -0.04
N TYR A 491 -28.27 16.85 0.29
CA TYR A 491 -27.24 17.36 -0.60
C TYR A 491 -26.09 16.37 -0.68
N TYR A 492 -26.03 15.60 -1.75
CA TYR A 492 -24.95 14.63 -1.97
C TYR A 492 -23.75 15.27 -2.63
N PHE A 493 -22.57 15.06 -2.07
CA PHE A 493 -21.32 15.60 -2.59
C PHE A 493 -20.62 14.57 -3.49
N LEU A 494 -20.67 14.79 -4.79
CA LEU A 494 -19.97 14.01 -5.79
C LEU A 494 -18.57 14.62 -5.97
N LYS A 495 -17.62 14.13 -5.16
CA LYS A 495 -16.25 14.65 -5.08
C LYS A 495 -15.44 14.13 -6.25
N VAL A 496 -14.89 15.03 -7.06
CA VAL A 496 -13.99 14.69 -8.17
C VAL A 496 -12.57 14.61 -7.63
N PRO A 497 -11.94 13.43 -7.64
CA PRO A 497 -10.55 13.32 -7.25
C PRO A 497 -9.67 14.15 -8.17
N TYR A 498 -8.65 14.73 -7.59
CA TYR A 498 -7.78 15.69 -8.26
C TYR A 498 -6.97 15.09 -9.41
N GLU A 499 -6.51 13.87 -9.24
CA GLU A 499 -5.76 13.11 -10.25
C GLU A 499 -6.56 12.89 -11.54
N MET A 500 -7.90 12.76 -11.42
CA MET A 500 -8.78 12.67 -12.58
C MET A 500 -8.80 13.95 -13.41
N ILE A 501 -8.72 15.10 -12.78
CA ILE A 501 -8.73 16.40 -13.48
C ILE A 501 -7.43 16.57 -14.28
N GLU A 502 -6.32 16.07 -13.76
CA GLU A 502 -5.02 16.14 -14.44
C GLU A 502 -4.93 15.21 -15.66
N GLU A 503 -5.44 13.99 -15.56
CA GLU A 503 -5.44 13.06 -16.70
C GLU A 503 -6.25 13.59 -17.89
N LEU A 504 -7.29 14.38 -17.64
CA LEU A 504 -8.10 15.02 -18.69
C LEU A 504 -7.34 16.03 -19.56
N HIS A 505 -6.23 16.55 -19.06
CA HIS A 505 -5.37 17.41 -19.88
C HIS A 505 -4.60 16.63 -20.94
N LYS A 506 -4.48 15.32 -20.81
CA LYS A 506 -3.54 14.48 -21.58
C LYS A 506 -4.22 13.53 -22.55
N ILE A 507 -5.39 12.95 -22.20
CA ILE A 507 -6.03 11.88 -22.99
C ILE A 507 -7.57 12.02 -22.97
N PRO A 508 -8.28 11.76 -24.10
CA PRO A 508 -9.74 11.66 -24.07
C PRO A 508 -10.20 10.52 -23.16
N PHE A 509 -11.04 10.83 -22.24
CA PHE A 509 -11.55 9.89 -21.23
C PHE A 509 -12.38 8.76 -21.86
N THR A 510 -12.01 7.52 -21.65
CA THR A 510 -12.85 6.36 -21.92
C THR A 510 -13.68 6.03 -20.69
N LYS A 511 -14.99 6.00 -20.87
CA LYS A 511 -16.02 5.81 -19.83
C LYS A 511 -15.67 4.70 -18.85
N SER A 512 -15.47 5.01 -17.57
CA SER A 512 -15.43 4.05 -16.49
C SER A 512 -16.76 4.04 -15.74
N ARG A 513 -17.20 2.85 -15.35
CA ARG A 513 -18.47 2.66 -14.65
C ARG A 513 -18.31 3.10 -13.18
N GLN A 514 -19.30 3.82 -12.66
CA GLN A 514 -19.38 4.13 -11.23
C GLN A 514 -19.54 2.87 -10.38
N PRO A 515 -18.90 2.80 -9.20
CA PRO A 515 -19.15 1.73 -8.25
C PRO A 515 -20.61 1.75 -7.80
N ARG A 516 -21.24 0.59 -7.80
CA ARG A 516 -22.62 0.39 -7.35
C ARG A 516 -22.71 -0.28 -5.98
N SER A 517 -21.60 -0.78 -5.49
CA SER A 517 -21.48 -1.46 -4.19
C SER A 517 -20.14 -1.16 -3.56
N LYS A 518 -19.94 -1.56 -2.29
CA LYS A 518 -18.63 -1.54 -1.64
C LYS A 518 -17.55 -2.29 -2.43
N ASP A 519 -17.95 -3.36 -3.07
CA ASP A 519 -17.04 -4.24 -3.82
C ASP A 519 -16.56 -3.58 -5.11
N ASP A 520 -17.42 -2.75 -5.74
CA ASP A 520 -17.07 -2.02 -6.96
C ASP A 520 -16.10 -0.85 -6.72
N VAL A 521 -16.01 -0.32 -5.49
CA VAL A 521 -15.14 0.83 -5.16
C VAL A 521 -13.67 0.46 -5.36
N ASN A 522 -13.26 -0.71 -4.85
CA ASN A 522 -11.87 -1.13 -4.98
C ASN A 522 -11.49 -1.50 -6.43
N ASP A 523 -12.45 -1.94 -7.25
CA ASP A 523 -12.20 -2.23 -8.66
C ASP A 523 -11.86 -0.97 -9.46
N ILE A 524 -12.46 0.17 -9.10
CA ILE A 524 -12.13 1.46 -9.71
C ILE A 524 -10.79 1.98 -9.21
N GLU A 525 -10.51 1.85 -7.92
CA GLU A 525 -9.23 2.21 -7.31
C GLU A 525 -8.09 1.42 -7.93
N GLU A 526 -8.26 0.12 -8.16
CA GLU A 526 -7.25 -0.73 -8.81
C GLU A 526 -6.97 -0.36 -10.27
N MET A 527 -8.00 0.04 -11.01
CA MET A 527 -7.85 0.35 -12.44
C MET A 527 -7.25 1.72 -12.71
N LYS A 528 -7.40 2.70 -11.80
CA LYS A 528 -7.08 4.10 -12.09
C LYS A 528 -6.41 4.88 -10.96
N GLY A 529 -6.07 4.25 -9.83
CA GLY A 529 -5.46 4.94 -8.68
C GLY A 529 -6.39 5.93 -7.97
N PHE A 530 -7.72 5.77 -8.10
CA PHE A 530 -8.71 6.62 -7.45
C PHE A 530 -9.11 6.03 -6.11
N GLN A 531 -9.20 6.90 -5.11
CA GLN A 531 -9.66 6.53 -3.80
C GLN A 531 -10.83 7.41 -3.39
N PHE A 532 -11.94 6.77 -3.04
CA PHE A 532 -13.04 7.43 -2.39
C PHE A 532 -12.71 7.55 -0.91
N ILE A 533 -12.49 8.78 -0.44
CA ILE A 533 -12.24 9.05 0.97
C ILE A 533 -13.60 9.14 1.66
N TYR A 534 -13.91 8.15 2.49
CA TYR A 534 -15.00 8.23 3.45
C TYR A 534 -14.43 8.83 4.73
N THR A 535 -14.82 10.05 5.04
CA THR A 535 -14.30 10.72 6.22
C THR A 535 -15.18 10.36 7.41
N PRO A 536 -14.64 9.77 8.51
CA PRO A 536 -15.38 9.50 9.72
C PRO A 536 -15.98 10.78 10.33
N GLU A 537 -17.20 10.69 10.82
CA GLU A 537 -17.84 11.77 11.57
C GLU A 537 -17.35 11.74 13.01
N VAL A 538 -16.77 12.85 13.47
CA VAL A 538 -16.22 12.99 14.83
C VAL A 538 -16.86 14.17 15.52
N GLU A 539 -17.43 13.94 16.71
CA GLU A 539 -17.80 15.01 17.64
C GLU A 539 -16.90 14.93 18.87
N CYS A 540 -16.23 16.01 19.16
CA CYS A 540 -15.39 16.11 20.35
C CYS A 540 -15.45 17.49 20.98
N THR A 541 -15.22 17.52 22.30
CA THR A 541 -15.10 18.73 23.12
C THR A 541 -13.78 18.72 23.87
N PHE A 542 -13.35 19.89 24.30
CA PHE A 542 -12.14 20.07 25.06
C PHE A 542 -12.47 20.75 26.39
N GLU A 543 -12.05 20.14 27.49
CA GLU A 543 -12.26 20.63 28.83
C GLU A 543 -10.88 20.89 29.48
N ASN A 544 -10.71 22.04 30.16
CA ASN A 544 -9.46 22.35 30.83
C ASN A 544 -9.60 22.15 32.35
N ASP A 545 -8.66 21.38 32.89
CA ASP A 545 -8.37 21.29 34.31
C ASP A 545 -6.95 21.81 34.50
N LYS A 546 -6.78 22.91 35.23
CA LYS A 546 -5.56 23.75 35.44
C LYS A 546 -4.19 23.18 34.98
N GLU A 547 -4.00 21.88 35.08
CA GLU A 547 -2.78 21.18 34.70
C GLU A 547 -2.94 20.37 33.39
N ASN A 548 -4.19 20.03 33.02
CA ASN A 548 -4.46 19.13 31.91
C ASN A 548 -5.59 19.63 31.02
N THR A 549 -5.46 19.34 29.75
CA THR A 549 -6.54 19.47 28.76
C THR A 549 -7.10 18.09 28.46
N ILE A 550 -8.41 17.95 28.57
CA ILE A 550 -9.11 16.67 28.33
C ILE A 550 -9.80 16.76 26.98
N LEU A 551 -9.37 15.94 26.04
CA LEU A 551 -10.12 15.67 24.81
C LEU A 551 -11.23 14.67 25.16
N LYS A 552 -12.47 15.06 24.95
CA LYS A 552 -13.65 14.21 25.12
C LYS A 552 -14.31 13.97 23.77
N VAL A 553 -14.23 12.75 23.30
CA VAL A 553 -14.87 12.32 22.04
C VAL A 553 -16.20 11.68 22.37
N THR A 554 -17.28 12.22 21.85
CA THR A 554 -18.66 11.74 22.11
C THR A 554 -19.25 10.97 20.94
N LYS A 555 -18.71 11.17 19.74
CA LYS A 555 -19.15 10.49 18.53
C LYS A 555 -17.97 10.16 17.64
N PHE A 556 -17.95 8.94 17.16
CA PHE A 556 -17.11 8.49 16.05
C PHE A 556 -17.92 7.47 15.23
N ILE A 557 -18.35 7.89 14.06
CA ILE A 557 -19.09 7.04 13.13
C ILE A 557 -18.38 7.11 11.78
N SER A 558 -17.99 5.96 11.28
CA SER A 558 -17.56 5.77 9.92
C SER A 558 -18.68 5.02 9.21
N ASP A 559 -19.42 5.72 8.32
CA ASP A 559 -20.53 5.12 7.62
C ASP A 559 -20.03 4.34 6.40
N PRO A 560 -20.07 3.02 6.42
CA PRO A 560 -19.92 2.25 5.22
C PRO A 560 -21.18 2.43 4.37
N LEU A 561 -21.03 2.59 3.07
CA LEU A 561 -22.02 2.83 1.98
C LEU A 561 -23.41 2.16 2.06
N ASN A 562 -23.71 1.37 3.06
CA ASN A 562 -24.90 0.52 3.10
C ASN A 562 -26.01 0.98 4.03
N GLY A 563 -25.93 2.19 4.61
CA GLY A 563 -27.02 2.71 5.44
C GLY A 563 -27.35 1.87 6.69
N CYS A 564 -26.46 1.00 7.11
CA CYS A 564 -26.53 0.40 8.44
C CYS A 564 -25.84 1.37 9.40
N GLU A 565 -26.60 1.96 10.29
CA GLU A 565 -26.03 2.76 11.38
C GLU A 565 -25.01 1.90 12.13
N SER A 566 -23.72 2.24 11.98
CA SER A 566 -22.69 1.61 12.79
C SER A 566 -22.83 2.10 14.23
N ASP A 567 -22.67 1.20 15.20
CA ASP A 567 -22.63 1.61 16.60
C ASP A 567 -21.50 2.62 16.84
N ASN A 568 -21.74 3.61 17.69
CA ASN A 568 -20.75 4.63 18.03
C ASN A 568 -19.43 3.97 18.48
N PHE A 569 -18.31 4.41 17.94
CA PHE A 569 -16.94 3.89 18.14
C PHE A 569 -16.67 2.46 17.63
N SER A 570 -17.62 1.78 17.01
CA SER A 570 -17.41 0.39 16.56
C SER A 570 -16.33 0.27 15.50
N THR A 571 -16.13 1.31 14.71
CA THR A 571 -15.15 1.37 13.61
C THR A 571 -13.89 2.16 13.92
N LEU A 572 -13.75 2.76 15.12
CA LEU A 572 -12.54 3.49 15.52
C LEU A 572 -11.33 2.53 15.55
N SER A 573 -10.22 2.95 14.99
CA SER A 573 -8.95 2.20 15.01
C SER A 573 -7.88 2.89 15.85
N SER A 574 -7.63 4.18 15.63
CA SER A 574 -6.62 4.93 16.36
C SER A 574 -6.87 6.44 16.34
N ILE A 575 -6.26 7.11 17.34
CA ILE A 575 -6.25 8.56 17.45
C ILE A 575 -4.79 8.99 17.54
N PHE A 576 -4.31 9.76 16.56
CA PHE A 576 -2.98 10.36 16.58
C PHE A 576 -3.07 11.83 17.01
N VAL A 577 -2.03 12.35 17.65
CA VAL A 577 -1.95 13.76 18.00
C VAL A 577 -0.60 14.38 17.66
N ASN A 578 -0.65 15.60 17.16
CA ASN A 578 0.47 16.51 17.12
C ASN A 578 0.18 17.68 18.06
N TYR A 579 1.00 17.83 19.11
CA TYR A 579 0.78 18.83 20.16
C TYR A 579 1.10 20.25 19.71
N ASN A 580 1.93 20.42 18.69
CA ASN A 580 2.33 21.75 18.21
C ASN A 580 2.46 21.77 16.67
N TYR A 581 1.33 21.74 16.00
CA TYR A 581 1.28 21.67 14.53
C TYR A 581 1.78 22.95 13.87
N ASN A 582 2.80 22.82 13.02
CA ASN A 582 3.48 23.93 12.35
C ASN A 582 2.78 24.46 11.07
N GLY A 583 1.63 23.88 10.70
CA GLY A 583 0.88 24.23 9.49
C GLY A 583 1.36 23.56 8.20
N LYS A 584 2.40 22.72 8.25
CA LYS A 584 2.98 22.04 7.07
C LYS A 584 2.99 20.53 7.23
N GLU A 585 3.57 20.02 8.29
CA GLU A 585 3.82 18.60 8.49
C GLU A 585 3.20 18.14 9.81
N PHE A 586 2.50 17.01 9.79
CA PHE A 586 2.01 16.37 10.99
C PHE A 586 3.14 15.54 11.62
N LEU A 587 3.70 16.04 12.71
CA LEU A 587 4.68 15.32 13.53
C LEU A 587 3.90 14.62 14.65
N MET A 588 3.83 13.30 14.60
CA MET A 588 3.11 12.55 15.63
C MET A 588 3.86 12.62 16.95
N ASP A 589 3.24 13.20 17.97
CA ASP A 589 3.77 13.24 19.34
C ASP A 589 3.24 12.08 20.20
N ASP A 590 1.98 11.67 20.00
CA ASP A 590 1.39 10.54 20.73
C ASP A 590 0.29 9.84 19.92
N VAL A 591 -0.06 8.60 20.31
CA VAL A 591 -1.09 7.79 19.66
C VAL A 591 -1.86 6.95 20.67
N ARG A 592 -3.17 6.75 20.42
CA ARG A 592 -4.03 5.83 21.17
C ARG A 592 -4.68 4.84 20.18
N PHE A 593 -4.44 3.55 20.42
CA PHE A 593 -5.09 2.48 19.67
C PHE A 593 -6.36 2.02 20.35
N TRP A 594 -7.44 1.89 19.58
CA TRP A 594 -8.74 1.54 20.11
C TRP A 594 -8.77 0.20 20.88
N ASP A 595 -8.09 -0.82 20.35
CA ASP A 595 -7.99 -2.13 21.01
C ASP A 595 -7.32 -2.07 22.38
N GLU A 596 -6.36 -1.16 22.56
CA GLU A 596 -5.66 -0.94 23.83
C GLU A 596 -6.55 -0.17 24.81
N ILE A 597 -7.24 0.87 24.34
CA ILE A 597 -8.18 1.65 25.15
C ILE A 597 -9.33 0.78 25.65
N LYS A 598 -9.97 0.02 24.75
CA LYS A 598 -11.13 -0.82 25.06
C LYS A 598 -10.80 -2.00 25.98
N SER A 599 -9.61 -2.57 25.84
CA SER A 599 -9.26 -3.79 26.57
C SER A 599 -8.80 -3.59 28.02
N ASN A 600 -8.56 -2.35 28.45
CA ASN A 600 -7.97 -2.01 29.76
C ASN A 600 -6.68 -2.79 30.10
N LYS A 601 -6.03 -3.40 29.11
CA LYS A 601 -4.87 -4.29 29.29
C LYS A 601 -3.58 -3.55 29.66
N LYS A 602 -3.46 -2.29 29.31
CA LYS A 602 -2.49 -1.37 29.91
C LYS A 602 -3.31 -0.37 30.72
N GLN A 603 -3.01 -0.20 32.01
CA GLN A 603 -3.53 0.89 32.79
C GLN A 603 -2.99 2.20 32.21
N ASP A 604 -3.57 2.63 31.09
CA ASP A 604 -3.35 3.98 30.61
C ASP A 604 -4.11 4.91 31.54
N LYS A 605 -3.37 5.61 32.41
CA LYS A 605 -3.94 6.52 33.39
C LYS A 605 -4.55 7.76 32.74
N ASP A 606 -4.21 8.00 31.50
CA ASP A 606 -4.54 9.23 30.77
C ASP A 606 -5.72 9.04 29.81
N THR A 607 -6.18 7.81 29.57
CA THR A 607 -7.32 7.54 28.73
C THR A 607 -8.41 6.76 29.46
N LYS A 608 -9.66 7.23 29.37
CA LYS A 608 -10.83 6.64 30.02
C LYS A 608 -11.96 6.47 29.05
N VAL A 609 -12.58 5.27 29.03
CA VAL A 609 -13.82 5.00 28.29
C VAL A 609 -15.00 5.01 29.25
N ASN A 610 -16.00 5.81 28.96
CA ASN A 610 -17.21 5.93 29.75
C ASN A 610 -18.31 5.07 29.09
N TYR A 611 -19.02 4.27 29.88
CA TYR A 611 -20.08 3.37 29.43
C TYR A 611 -21.41 3.71 30.06
N ILE A 612 -22.51 3.51 29.31
CA ILE A 612 -23.87 3.47 29.83
C ILE A 612 -24.54 2.22 29.21
N GLU A 613 -25.08 1.34 30.08
CA GLU A 613 -25.78 0.10 29.66
C GLU A 613 -25.00 -0.72 28.61
N ASP A 614 -23.71 -0.96 28.87
CA ASP A 614 -22.76 -1.65 27.98
C ASP A 614 -22.45 -0.91 26.64
N LYS A 615 -23.00 0.29 26.41
CA LYS A 615 -22.67 1.14 25.27
C LYS A 615 -21.63 2.18 25.64
N ILE A 616 -20.69 2.42 24.72
CA ILE A 616 -19.68 3.45 24.90
C ILE A 616 -20.32 4.83 24.70
N LEU A 617 -20.26 5.66 25.74
CA LEU A 617 -20.77 7.02 25.73
C LEU A 617 -19.74 8.02 25.21
N SER A 618 -18.51 7.92 25.70
CA SER A 618 -17.40 8.81 25.34
C SER A 618 -16.05 8.20 25.64
N ILE A 619 -15.05 8.74 24.97
CA ILE A 619 -13.63 8.53 25.25
C ILE A 619 -13.07 9.84 25.79
N GLU A 620 -12.35 9.80 26.89
CA GLU A 620 -11.66 10.94 27.45
C GLU A 620 -10.15 10.67 27.41
N TRP A 621 -9.39 11.58 26.80
CA TRP A 621 -7.94 11.55 26.75
C TRP A 621 -7.37 12.78 27.44
N LYS A 622 -6.67 12.56 28.55
CA LYS A 622 -6.04 13.58 29.39
C LYS A 622 -4.64 13.88 28.88
N ILE A 623 -4.37 15.13 28.55
CA ILE A 623 -3.10 15.60 28.02
C ILE A 623 -2.59 16.73 28.92
N GLN A 624 -1.30 16.72 29.28
CA GLN A 624 -0.70 17.80 30.03
C GLN A 624 -0.75 19.10 29.22
N THR A 625 -1.35 20.14 29.76
CA THR A 625 -1.57 21.43 29.07
C THR A 625 -0.25 22.09 28.63
N GLU A 626 0.83 21.85 29.36
CA GLU A 626 2.17 22.38 29.03
C GLU A 626 2.76 21.80 27.74
N LEU A 627 2.31 20.62 27.29
CA LEU A 627 2.74 20.01 26.04
C LEU A 627 2.08 20.66 24.81
N LEU A 628 0.98 21.38 25.01
CA LEU A 628 0.18 21.92 23.94
C LEU A 628 0.74 23.27 23.42
N GLY A 629 1.07 23.30 22.13
CA GLY A 629 1.53 24.49 21.43
C GLY A 629 0.38 25.40 20.95
N ASN A 630 0.64 26.25 19.98
CA ASN A 630 -0.37 27.20 19.48
C ASN A 630 -1.51 26.54 18.72
N LYS A 631 -1.27 25.44 18.08
CA LYS A 631 -2.27 24.65 17.34
C LYS A 631 -2.01 23.17 17.53
N VAL A 632 -3.01 22.48 18.03
CA VAL A 632 -2.98 21.02 18.22
C VAL A 632 -3.83 20.36 17.14
N VAL A 633 -3.37 19.24 16.60
CA VAL A 633 -4.09 18.49 15.56
C VAL A 633 -4.23 17.04 16.00
N PHE A 634 -5.46 16.53 15.95
CA PHE A 634 -5.81 15.14 16.15
C PHE A 634 -6.22 14.53 14.82
N ILE A 635 -5.77 13.31 14.55
CA ILE A 635 -6.21 12.51 13.40
C ILE A 635 -6.87 11.24 13.92
N PHE A 636 -8.14 11.09 13.63
CA PHE A 636 -8.94 9.91 13.95
C PHE A 636 -8.96 8.99 12.73
N THR A 637 -8.65 7.71 12.90
CA THR A 637 -8.65 6.74 11.81
C THR A 637 -9.63 5.60 12.11
N ASP A 638 -10.32 5.13 11.09
CA ASP A 638 -11.20 3.97 11.18
C ASP A 638 -10.49 2.66 10.80
N ILE A 639 -11.18 1.53 11.00
CA ILE A 639 -10.68 0.20 10.61
C ILE A 639 -10.58 -0.01 9.10
N TYR A 640 -11.19 0.87 8.30
CA TYR A 640 -11.16 0.85 6.84
C TYR A 640 -10.01 1.69 6.25
N GLY A 641 -9.24 2.38 7.10
CA GLY A 641 -8.14 3.24 6.70
C GLY A 641 -8.56 4.67 6.31
N ASN A 642 -9.82 5.06 6.58
CA ASN A 642 -10.24 6.44 6.42
C ASN A 642 -9.81 7.25 7.62
N ASP A 643 -9.55 8.54 7.42
CA ASP A 643 -9.16 9.44 8.49
C ASP A 643 -9.95 10.75 8.48
N THR A 644 -10.06 11.36 9.65
CA THR A 644 -10.58 12.71 9.83
C THR A 644 -9.69 13.50 10.76
N THR A 645 -9.57 14.80 10.50
CA THR A 645 -8.68 15.68 11.23
C THR A 645 -9.47 16.70 12.05
N VAL A 646 -9.17 16.78 13.34
CA VAL A 646 -9.72 17.81 14.22
C VAL A 646 -8.58 18.69 14.68
N SER A 647 -8.71 20.02 14.52
CA SER A 647 -7.71 20.97 14.97
C SER A 647 -8.23 21.87 16.10
N LEU A 648 -7.38 22.13 17.06
CA LEU A 648 -7.65 23.00 18.19
C LEU A 648 -6.63 24.13 18.23
N SER A 649 -7.08 25.39 18.26
CA SER A 649 -6.22 26.55 18.44
C SER A 649 -6.15 26.97 19.91
N LYS A 650 -5.05 27.62 20.31
CA LYS A 650 -4.80 28.04 21.67
C LYS A 650 -5.89 28.93 22.28
N GLU A 651 -6.57 29.70 21.45
CA GLU A 651 -7.69 30.54 21.84
C GLU A 651 -8.89 29.75 22.40
N LYS A 652 -9.05 28.52 21.99
CA LYS A 652 -10.18 27.66 22.38
C LYS A 652 -9.96 26.87 23.66
N TRP A 653 -8.72 26.73 24.17
CA TRP A 653 -8.48 26.07 25.46
C TRP A 653 -8.05 27.00 26.57
N ASN A 654 -7.85 28.28 26.30
CA ASN A 654 -7.56 29.31 27.32
C ASN A 654 -8.82 30.08 27.75
N GLY A 655 -10.02 29.70 27.28
CA GLY A 655 -11.30 30.34 27.60
C GLY A 655 -12.01 29.77 28.81
#